data_ce0d5470ac02a78b96b925c9f21cee33
#
_entry.id   ce0d5470ac02a78b96b925c9f21cee33
#
_cell.length_a   1.000
_cell.length_b   1.000
_cell.length_c   1.000
_cell.angle_alpha   90.00
_cell.angle_beta   90.00
_cell.angle_gamma   90.00
#
_symmetry.space_group_name_H-M   'P 1'
#
loop_
_entity.id
_entity.type
_entity.pdbx_description
1 polymer ?
#
loop_
_entity_poly.entity_id
_entity_poly.type
_entity_poly.pdbx_seq_one_letter_code
_entity_poly.pdbx_strand_id
1 'polypeptide(L)'
;MLAKAKYRKDYKQPDFTVTDIFLDFQLDPNHTVVTAKTNFQRLNDEATHLRLDGHGFQFASIKFNGEDFKHYHQDHESLTLDLTNQSAVNFELEIVTNLEPAQNTSLQGLYQSGEGICTQCEAEGFRQITYMLDRPDVLARYTTKITADKTKYPYLLSNGNRIASGELEDGRHWVEWNDPFPKPSYLFALVAGDFDLLQDTFTTKSGREVALELYVDRGNLDRASWAMESLKKAMKWDEERFNLEYDLDIYMIVAVDFFNMGAMENKGLNIFNSKFVLANPQTATDDDYLAIESVIAHEYFHNWTGNRVTCRDWFQLSLKEGLTVFRDQEFSSDTGSRAVNRINNVKFLRTVQFAEDASPMSHPIRPEKVIEMNNFYTVTVYEKGAEVIRMLHTLLGEQGFQKGMQLYIAENDGKAATCEDFVSAMERANDVDLAQFRRWYSQSGTPELLISDAYDEQTHTYRLTVSQSTPPTADQMEKVNLHIPLKIALYDAKGTKQMLQHNGELLSDVLNVTEKDQVFEFHGIYGRPIPALLCDFSAPVKLDYDYTTEQLLGLLKFADNQFARWDAAQMLFTQELRRNVAHFQQGEAFEISPDVLTALAHVLENYEQDIELATLILTLPKDIEFAESFKTIDPDGIAAAREFMLVQIAEYLKEDLLRIYTHIRLEDYRVTQEDIALRAMRNLCLSYLAYTNLGNNVVQKHYNNANNMTDTLAALTMATKAALPCRDTLLADFEQKWQHDGLVMDKWFALQATRPDENVLEIVQVLMDHPSFNFNNPNRLRSLVGSFANHNLKAFHHISGSGYRFLTDVLIRLNETNPQVAARLIEPLIRFSRFDAQRQTLMKRALERLSAVEELSKDLFEKIEKALQ
;
A
#
# COMPACT_ATOMS: atom_id res chain seq x y z
N MET A 1 -22.32 13.12 19.13
CA MET A 1 -23.29 12.16 18.52
C MET A 1 -22.55 10.85 18.30
N LEU A 2 -23.08 9.71 18.75
CA LEU A 2 -22.44 8.41 18.49
C LEU A 2 -22.38 8.17 16.98
N ALA A 3 -21.20 7.92 16.46
CA ALA A 3 -20.97 7.64 15.06
C ALA A 3 -21.75 6.36 14.66
N LYS A 4 -22.61 6.45 13.65
CA LYS A 4 -23.41 5.31 13.21
C LYS A 4 -22.67 4.45 12.19
N ALA A 5 -22.69 3.14 12.43
CA ALA A 5 -22.20 2.18 11.45
C ALA A 5 -23.10 2.10 10.21
N LYS A 6 -22.46 1.98 9.05
CA LYS A 6 -23.08 1.66 7.77
C LYS A 6 -22.84 0.18 7.48
N TYR A 7 -23.83 -0.49 6.86
CA TYR A 7 -23.75 -1.92 6.53
C TYR A 7 -23.94 -2.15 5.03
N ARG A 8 -23.16 -3.06 4.46
CA ARG A 8 -23.23 -3.43 3.04
C ARG A 8 -24.64 -3.90 2.62
N LYS A 9 -25.30 -4.67 3.48
CA LYS A 9 -26.67 -5.19 3.22
C LYS A 9 -27.75 -4.09 3.11
N ASP A 10 -27.46 -2.88 3.59
CA ASP A 10 -28.40 -1.76 3.59
C ASP A 10 -28.29 -0.90 2.32
N TYR A 11 -27.49 -1.34 1.33
CA TYR A 11 -27.40 -0.63 0.06
C TYR A 11 -28.77 -0.48 -0.60
N LYS A 12 -29.05 0.73 -1.05
CA LYS A 12 -30.22 1.07 -1.85
C LYS A 12 -29.79 1.89 -3.05
N GLN A 13 -30.42 1.61 -4.19
CA GLN A 13 -30.26 2.48 -5.36
C GLN A 13 -30.68 3.91 -4.99
N PRO A 14 -30.02 4.94 -5.54
CA PRO A 14 -30.39 6.31 -5.26
C PRO A 14 -31.75 6.64 -5.88
N ASP A 15 -32.57 7.42 -5.16
CA ASP A 15 -33.85 7.92 -5.66
C ASP A 15 -33.69 9.00 -6.75
N PHE A 16 -32.52 9.64 -6.77
CA PHE A 16 -32.12 10.67 -7.73
C PHE A 16 -30.72 10.37 -8.25
N THR A 17 -30.43 10.83 -9.45
CA THR A 17 -29.07 10.83 -9.99
C THR A 17 -28.70 12.20 -10.53
N VAL A 18 -27.44 12.39 -10.91
CA VAL A 18 -26.91 13.59 -11.53
C VAL A 18 -26.42 13.23 -12.92
N THR A 19 -26.80 14.01 -13.93
CA THR A 19 -26.37 13.79 -15.31
C THR A 19 -25.19 14.69 -15.70
N ASP A 20 -25.23 15.94 -15.28
CA ASP A 20 -24.24 16.95 -15.59
C ASP A 20 -24.06 17.90 -14.40
N ILE A 21 -22.83 18.35 -14.18
CA ILE A 21 -22.52 19.37 -13.19
C ILE A 21 -21.58 20.41 -13.79
N PHE A 22 -21.89 21.67 -13.57
CA PHE A 22 -21.01 22.80 -13.85
C PHE A 22 -20.52 23.41 -12.54
N LEU A 23 -19.21 23.46 -12.35
CA LEU A 23 -18.55 24.01 -11.17
C LEU A 23 -17.81 25.29 -11.56
N ASP A 24 -18.11 26.40 -10.90
CA ASP A 24 -17.38 27.67 -11.02
C ASP A 24 -16.66 27.96 -9.71
N PHE A 25 -15.33 27.96 -9.75
CA PHE A 25 -14.46 28.26 -8.61
C PHE A 25 -13.89 29.67 -8.77
N GLN A 26 -14.29 30.58 -7.89
CA GLN A 26 -13.57 31.84 -7.66
C GLN A 26 -12.52 31.55 -6.59
N LEU A 27 -11.31 31.23 -7.01
CA LEU A 27 -10.31 30.59 -6.18
C LEU A 27 -9.44 31.62 -5.46
N ASP A 28 -9.39 31.51 -4.16
CA ASP A 28 -8.51 32.27 -3.27
C ASP A 28 -8.21 31.41 -2.03
N PRO A 29 -6.97 31.39 -1.52
CA PRO A 29 -6.62 30.53 -0.38
C PRO A 29 -7.39 30.84 0.91
N ASN A 30 -7.84 32.08 1.08
CA ASN A 30 -8.55 32.52 2.29
C ASN A 30 -10.07 32.66 2.10
N HIS A 31 -10.54 32.72 0.85
CA HIS A 31 -11.95 32.87 0.55
C HIS A 31 -12.29 32.39 -0.86
N THR A 32 -12.52 31.10 -1.00
CA THR A 32 -12.97 30.52 -2.27
C THR A 32 -14.50 30.45 -2.33
N VAL A 33 -15.07 30.91 -3.43
CA VAL A 33 -16.51 30.81 -3.70
C VAL A 33 -16.72 29.73 -4.75
N VAL A 34 -17.56 28.74 -4.45
CA VAL A 34 -17.95 27.67 -5.37
C VAL A 34 -19.41 27.81 -5.73
N THR A 35 -19.70 27.93 -7.02
CA THR A 35 -21.04 27.85 -7.56
C THR A 35 -21.21 26.55 -8.32
N ALA A 36 -22.07 25.65 -7.82
CA ALA A 36 -22.37 24.38 -8.46
C ALA A 36 -23.75 24.42 -9.09
N LYS A 37 -23.81 24.25 -10.42
CA LYS A 37 -25.06 24.05 -11.18
C LYS A 37 -25.16 22.58 -11.55
N THR A 38 -26.09 21.89 -10.93
CA THR A 38 -26.20 20.44 -11.00
C THR A 38 -27.53 20.02 -11.58
N ASN A 39 -27.52 19.25 -12.67
CA ASN A 39 -28.70 18.70 -13.30
C ASN A 39 -29.05 17.35 -12.68
N PHE A 40 -30.15 17.32 -11.96
CA PHE A 40 -30.67 16.12 -11.30
C PHE A 40 -31.76 15.44 -12.17
N GLN A 41 -31.81 14.12 -12.02
CA GLN A 41 -32.89 13.31 -12.56
C GLN A 41 -33.49 12.48 -11.41
N ARG A 42 -34.84 12.56 -11.27
CA ARG A 42 -35.58 11.71 -10.33
C ARG A 42 -35.69 10.31 -10.92
N LEU A 43 -35.22 9.29 -10.20
CA LEU A 43 -35.30 7.88 -10.60
C LEU A 43 -36.48 7.18 -9.96
N ASN A 44 -36.88 7.62 -8.76
CA ASN A 44 -38.03 7.12 -8.02
C ASN A 44 -39.10 8.20 -7.99
N ASP A 45 -40.19 7.99 -8.72
CA ASP A 45 -41.29 8.95 -8.85
C ASP A 45 -42.00 9.26 -7.52
N GLU A 46 -41.89 8.36 -6.53
CA GLU A 46 -42.47 8.53 -5.20
C GLU A 46 -41.59 9.32 -4.24
N ALA A 47 -40.33 9.57 -4.61
CA ALA A 47 -39.40 10.27 -3.75
C ALA A 47 -39.77 11.77 -3.64
N THR A 48 -40.02 12.22 -2.42
CA THR A 48 -40.39 13.60 -2.11
C THR A 48 -39.30 14.41 -1.44
N HIS A 49 -38.20 13.75 -1.04
CA HIS A 49 -37.09 14.39 -0.34
C HIS A 49 -35.78 14.05 -1.04
N LEU A 50 -34.93 15.05 -1.24
CA LEU A 50 -33.58 14.88 -1.76
C LEU A 50 -32.58 15.28 -0.68
N ARG A 51 -31.82 14.30 -0.17
CA ARG A 51 -30.74 14.55 0.78
C ARG A 51 -29.41 14.65 0.05
N LEU A 52 -28.72 15.78 0.24
CA LEU A 52 -27.38 16.03 -0.26
C LEU A 52 -26.37 16.03 0.87
N ASP A 53 -25.24 15.36 0.66
CA ASP A 53 -24.13 15.36 1.64
C ASP A 53 -23.32 16.65 1.52
N GLY A 54 -22.91 17.21 2.65
CA GLY A 54 -22.07 18.41 2.67
C GLY A 54 -21.74 18.90 4.07
N HIS A 55 -20.47 19.25 4.27
CA HIS A 55 -19.96 19.85 5.52
C HIS A 55 -18.62 20.57 5.29
N GLY A 56 -18.17 21.32 6.29
CA GLY A 56 -16.85 21.96 6.26
C GLY A 56 -16.77 23.25 5.43
N PHE A 57 -17.89 23.81 5.03
CA PHE A 57 -18.00 25.07 4.30
C PHE A 57 -19.15 25.93 4.86
N GLN A 58 -19.18 27.18 4.43
CA GLN A 58 -20.30 28.06 4.68
C GLN A 58 -21.30 27.96 3.51
N PHE A 59 -22.52 27.55 3.80
CA PHE A 59 -23.62 27.54 2.84
C PHE A 59 -24.15 28.95 2.59
N ALA A 60 -24.17 29.41 1.35
CA ALA A 60 -24.59 30.77 1.00
C ALA A 60 -26.01 30.83 0.42
N SER A 61 -26.33 29.99 -0.60
CA SER A 61 -27.65 30.05 -1.26
C SER A 61 -27.95 28.79 -2.05
N ILE A 62 -29.24 28.58 -2.32
CA ILE A 62 -29.73 27.53 -3.21
C ILE A 62 -30.87 28.08 -4.10
N LYS A 63 -30.84 27.72 -5.38
CA LYS A 63 -31.90 27.94 -6.35
C LYS A 63 -32.36 26.64 -6.96
N PHE A 64 -33.65 26.51 -7.20
CA PHE A 64 -34.28 25.41 -7.91
C PHE A 64 -34.79 25.94 -9.25
N ASN A 65 -34.28 25.44 -10.39
CA ASN A 65 -34.60 25.92 -11.74
C ASN A 65 -34.48 27.44 -11.88
N GLY A 66 -33.45 28.04 -11.26
CA GLY A 66 -33.14 29.47 -11.33
C GLY A 66 -33.87 30.34 -10.30
N GLU A 67 -34.83 29.83 -9.55
CA GLU A 67 -35.56 30.53 -8.50
C GLU A 67 -35.07 30.18 -7.08
N ASP A 68 -35.07 31.16 -6.19
CA ASP A 68 -34.68 30.92 -4.78
C ASP A 68 -35.54 29.81 -4.16
N PHE A 69 -34.91 28.84 -3.53
CA PHE A 69 -35.54 27.69 -2.91
C PHE A 69 -35.43 27.78 -1.38
N LYS A 70 -36.57 27.61 -0.67
CA LYS A 70 -36.64 27.78 0.79
C LYS A 70 -37.11 26.55 1.55
N HIS A 71 -37.54 25.50 0.84
CA HIS A 71 -38.08 24.29 1.47
C HIS A 71 -36.98 23.25 1.70
N TYR A 72 -36.10 23.53 2.62
CA TYR A 72 -35.01 22.63 2.98
C TYR A 72 -34.72 22.62 4.49
N HIS A 73 -34.11 21.55 4.94
CA HIS A 73 -33.54 21.41 6.28
C HIS A 73 -32.04 21.19 6.16
N GLN A 74 -31.25 21.96 6.90
CA GLN A 74 -29.81 21.83 6.97
C GLN A 74 -29.41 21.30 8.35
N ASP A 75 -28.57 20.27 8.35
CA ASP A 75 -27.85 19.81 9.55
C ASP A 75 -26.34 19.95 9.33
N HIS A 76 -25.53 19.41 10.23
CA HIS A 76 -24.05 19.55 10.16
C HIS A 76 -23.40 18.67 9.08
N GLU A 77 -24.09 17.73 8.49
CA GLU A 77 -23.59 16.79 7.47
C GLU A 77 -24.38 16.78 6.17
N SER A 78 -25.52 17.48 6.13
CA SER A 78 -26.42 17.39 4.97
C SER A 78 -27.34 18.59 4.78
N LEU A 79 -27.85 18.68 3.56
CA LEU A 79 -28.97 19.55 3.15
C LEU A 79 -30.05 18.66 2.57
N THR A 80 -31.23 18.63 3.20
CA THR A 80 -32.37 17.85 2.71
C THR A 80 -33.45 18.78 2.17
N LEU A 81 -33.75 18.65 0.87
CA LEU A 81 -34.77 19.41 0.18
C LEU A 81 -36.11 18.67 0.27
N ASP A 82 -37.17 19.43 0.59
CA ASP A 82 -38.55 18.98 0.50
C ASP A 82 -39.09 19.30 -0.90
N LEU A 83 -39.23 18.26 -1.71
CA LEU A 83 -39.71 18.34 -3.10
C LEU A 83 -41.16 17.88 -3.25
N THR A 84 -41.93 17.82 -2.14
CA THR A 84 -43.35 17.38 -2.17
C THR A 84 -44.19 18.14 -3.20
N ASN A 85 -43.92 19.44 -3.38
CA ASN A 85 -44.62 20.29 -4.31
C ASN A 85 -43.90 20.46 -5.65
N GLN A 86 -42.85 19.66 -5.91
CA GLN A 86 -42.05 19.71 -7.15
C GLN A 86 -42.20 18.38 -7.88
N SER A 87 -42.92 18.38 -9.00
CA SER A 87 -43.17 17.16 -9.79
C SER A 87 -42.17 16.94 -10.92
N ALA A 88 -41.22 17.84 -11.12
CA ALA A 88 -40.23 17.75 -12.21
C ALA A 88 -39.38 16.48 -12.06
N VAL A 89 -39.28 15.71 -13.14
CA VAL A 89 -38.35 14.56 -13.23
C VAL A 89 -36.93 15.05 -13.38
N ASN A 90 -36.72 16.07 -14.23
CA ASN A 90 -35.42 16.71 -14.43
C ASN A 90 -35.49 18.14 -13.90
N PHE A 91 -34.47 18.52 -13.10
CA PHE A 91 -34.38 19.88 -12.55
C PHE A 91 -32.91 20.27 -12.28
N GLU A 92 -32.66 21.57 -12.23
CA GLU A 92 -31.36 22.15 -11.91
C GLU A 92 -31.35 22.70 -10.47
N LEU A 93 -30.31 22.41 -9.73
CA LEU A 93 -29.97 23.09 -8.48
C LEU A 93 -28.72 23.96 -8.71
N GLU A 94 -28.81 25.24 -8.30
CA GLU A 94 -27.64 26.10 -8.19
C GLU A 94 -27.35 26.32 -6.70
N ILE A 95 -26.18 25.82 -6.22
CA ILE A 95 -25.76 25.93 -4.83
C ILE A 95 -24.46 26.72 -4.75
N VAL A 96 -24.41 27.70 -3.84
CA VAL A 96 -23.21 28.49 -3.58
C VAL A 96 -22.67 28.17 -2.20
N THR A 97 -21.37 27.89 -2.13
CA THR A 97 -20.64 27.61 -0.88
C THR A 97 -19.36 28.43 -0.81
N ASN A 98 -18.92 28.76 0.40
CA ASN A 98 -17.68 29.50 0.68
C ASN A 98 -16.72 28.61 1.45
N LEU A 99 -15.44 28.62 1.05
CA LEU A 99 -14.38 27.77 1.56
C LEU A 99 -13.16 28.62 1.95
N GLU A 100 -12.38 28.09 2.90
CA GLU A 100 -11.07 28.64 3.31
C GLU A 100 -9.98 27.58 3.15
N PRO A 101 -9.48 27.31 1.92
CA PRO A 101 -8.50 26.24 1.70
C PRO A 101 -7.24 26.30 2.56
N ALA A 102 -6.76 27.52 2.88
CA ALA A 102 -5.58 27.72 3.71
C ALA A 102 -5.76 27.24 5.17
N GLN A 103 -6.99 27.13 5.66
CA GLN A 103 -7.31 26.65 6.99
C GLN A 103 -7.53 25.14 7.06
N ASN A 104 -7.60 24.46 5.92
CA ASN A 104 -7.87 23.04 5.85
C ASN A 104 -6.60 22.22 6.14
N THR A 105 -6.48 21.69 7.34
CA THR A 105 -5.37 20.82 7.78
C THR A 105 -5.65 19.35 7.59
N SER A 106 -6.91 18.96 7.35
CA SER A 106 -7.29 17.55 7.14
C SER A 106 -6.79 16.98 5.81
N LEU A 107 -6.46 17.85 4.85
CA LEU A 107 -6.01 17.50 3.49
C LEU A 107 -7.05 16.65 2.75
N GLN A 108 -8.33 16.96 2.96
CA GLN A 108 -9.49 16.40 2.26
C GLN A 108 -10.34 17.55 1.70
N GLY A 109 -11.01 17.33 0.58
CA GLY A 109 -11.71 18.39 -0.14
C GLY A 109 -10.72 19.33 -0.82
N LEU A 110 -10.94 20.62 -0.75
CA LEU A 110 -10.08 21.67 -1.31
C LEU A 110 -9.16 22.21 -0.23
N TYR A 111 -7.85 22.16 -0.46
CA TYR A 111 -6.87 22.61 0.53
C TYR A 111 -5.62 23.23 -0.12
N GLN A 112 -4.84 23.93 0.68
CA GLN A 112 -3.56 24.49 0.26
C GLN A 112 -2.42 23.51 0.53
N SER A 113 -1.60 23.24 -0.49
CA SER A 113 -0.35 22.48 -0.39
C SER A 113 0.81 23.37 -0.83
N GLY A 114 1.67 23.77 0.10
CA GLY A 114 2.71 24.78 -0.19
C GLY A 114 2.08 26.08 -0.65
N GLU A 115 2.50 26.58 -1.80
CA GLU A 115 1.94 27.80 -2.41
C GLU A 115 0.75 27.49 -3.37
N GLY A 116 0.50 26.23 -3.67
CA GLY A 116 -0.59 25.78 -4.55
C GLY A 116 -1.85 25.39 -3.79
N ILE A 117 -2.91 25.16 -4.56
CA ILE A 117 -4.20 24.68 -4.07
C ILE A 117 -4.54 23.40 -4.84
N CYS A 118 -5.02 22.39 -4.16
CA CYS A 118 -5.42 21.13 -4.77
C CYS A 118 -6.58 20.47 -4.03
N THR A 119 -7.07 19.36 -4.59
CA THR A 119 -8.19 18.60 -4.04
C THR A 119 -7.78 17.18 -3.68
N GLN A 120 -8.49 16.58 -2.70
CA GLN A 120 -8.56 15.14 -2.46
C GLN A 120 -10.01 14.77 -2.15
N CYS A 121 -10.65 14.04 -3.06
CA CYS A 121 -12.08 13.74 -2.98
C CYS A 121 -12.40 12.28 -2.62
N GLU A 122 -11.51 11.33 -2.79
CA GLU A 122 -11.72 9.95 -2.37
C GLU A 122 -11.48 9.79 -0.86
N ALA A 123 -12.39 9.13 -0.11
CA ALA A 123 -13.65 8.53 -0.55
C ALA A 123 -14.82 9.53 -0.57
N GLU A 124 -14.92 10.39 0.43
CA GLU A 124 -16.05 11.27 0.71
C GLU A 124 -15.62 12.74 0.89
N GLY A 125 -14.58 13.17 0.15
CA GLY A 125 -14.04 14.53 0.23
C GLY A 125 -14.75 15.56 -0.63
N PHE A 126 -15.46 15.16 -1.70
CA PHE A 126 -16.16 16.10 -2.56
C PHE A 126 -17.25 16.87 -1.79
N ARG A 127 -17.90 16.25 -0.82
CA ARG A 127 -18.90 16.88 0.07
C ARG A 127 -18.33 17.98 0.98
N GLN A 128 -17.00 18.12 1.03
CA GLN A 128 -16.35 19.24 1.72
C GLN A 128 -16.14 20.46 0.81
N ILE A 129 -16.57 20.37 -0.46
CA ILE A 129 -16.49 21.45 -1.46
C ILE A 129 -17.86 22.08 -1.67
N THR A 130 -18.88 21.25 -1.91
CA THR A 130 -20.26 21.66 -2.08
C THR A 130 -21.20 20.51 -1.71
N TYR A 131 -22.50 20.82 -1.56
CA TYR A 131 -23.52 19.78 -1.38
C TYR A 131 -23.68 18.95 -2.65
N MET A 132 -23.67 17.61 -2.47
CA MET A 132 -23.76 16.67 -3.60
C MET A 132 -24.38 15.33 -3.15
N LEU A 133 -24.91 14.57 -4.12
CA LEU A 133 -25.05 13.12 -3.99
C LEU A 133 -23.65 12.49 -4.09
N ASP A 134 -22.93 12.53 -2.97
CA ASP A 134 -21.52 12.15 -2.91
C ASP A 134 -21.37 10.64 -2.66
N ARG A 135 -21.69 9.89 -3.69
CA ARG A 135 -21.65 8.42 -3.68
C ARG A 135 -21.14 7.90 -5.03
N PRO A 136 -20.42 6.76 -5.04
CA PRO A 136 -19.70 6.31 -6.24
C PRO A 136 -20.59 5.76 -7.36
N ASP A 137 -21.88 5.47 -7.10
CA ASP A 137 -22.85 5.02 -8.10
C ASP A 137 -23.63 6.16 -8.79
N VAL A 138 -23.32 7.40 -8.47
CA VAL A 138 -23.84 8.58 -9.18
C VAL A 138 -22.76 9.12 -10.10
N LEU A 139 -22.93 8.89 -11.40
CA LEU A 139 -21.98 9.25 -12.44
C LEU A 139 -22.49 10.43 -13.25
N ALA A 140 -21.71 11.49 -13.31
CA ALA A 140 -22.06 12.72 -14.02
C ALA A 140 -20.90 13.21 -14.91
N ARG A 141 -21.24 13.99 -15.93
CA ARG A 141 -20.25 14.74 -16.72
C ARG A 141 -19.95 16.06 -16.02
N TYR A 142 -18.67 16.39 -15.95
CA TYR A 142 -18.17 17.57 -15.22
C TYR A 142 -17.65 18.62 -16.20
N THR A 143 -18.11 19.86 -16.04
CA THR A 143 -17.49 21.05 -16.62
C THR A 143 -17.03 21.93 -15.47
N THR A 144 -15.76 22.33 -15.47
CA THR A 144 -15.15 23.07 -14.36
C THR A 144 -14.49 24.34 -14.88
N LYS A 145 -14.92 25.48 -14.37
CA LYS A 145 -14.30 26.78 -14.60
C LYS A 145 -13.57 27.22 -13.35
N ILE A 146 -12.30 27.59 -13.50
CA ILE A 146 -11.44 28.05 -12.39
C ILE A 146 -10.97 29.46 -12.70
N THR A 147 -11.22 30.41 -11.82
CA THR A 147 -10.74 31.79 -11.92
C THR A 147 -9.83 32.07 -10.72
N ALA A 148 -8.63 32.60 -10.95
CA ALA A 148 -7.67 32.88 -9.89
C ALA A 148 -6.68 33.97 -10.30
N ASP A 149 -5.89 34.46 -9.35
CA ASP A 149 -4.75 35.35 -9.57
C ASP A 149 -3.74 34.72 -10.51
N LYS A 150 -3.49 35.35 -11.66
CA LYS A 150 -2.60 34.80 -12.70
C LYS A 150 -1.15 34.71 -12.25
N THR A 151 -0.70 35.60 -11.39
CA THR A 151 0.70 35.64 -10.91
C THR A 151 0.98 34.51 -9.95
N LYS A 152 0.03 34.22 -9.04
CA LYS A 152 0.16 33.17 -8.04
C LYS A 152 -0.15 31.78 -8.61
N TYR A 153 -1.13 31.72 -9.53
CA TYR A 153 -1.65 30.46 -10.08
C TYR A 153 -1.67 30.51 -11.62
N PRO A 154 -0.49 30.49 -12.27
CA PRO A 154 -0.44 30.49 -13.74
C PRO A 154 -1.02 29.23 -14.37
N TYR A 155 -1.07 28.12 -13.64
CA TYR A 155 -1.70 26.87 -14.07
C TYR A 155 -2.99 26.61 -13.30
N LEU A 156 -4.10 26.41 -14.01
CA LEU A 156 -5.42 26.08 -13.48
C LEU A 156 -5.89 24.78 -14.16
N LEU A 157 -5.88 23.68 -13.42
CA LEU A 157 -6.07 22.33 -13.95
C LEU A 157 -7.32 21.68 -13.37
N SER A 158 -8.03 20.91 -14.20
CA SER A 158 -9.12 20.02 -13.78
C SER A 158 -9.23 18.82 -14.72
N ASN A 159 -10.27 18.00 -14.53
CA ASN A 159 -10.50 16.78 -15.30
C ASN A 159 -10.92 17.07 -16.75
N GLY A 160 -10.47 16.24 -17.66
CA GLY A 160 -10.92 16.23 -19.05
C GLY A 160 -10.07 17.09 -19.98
N ASN A 161 -10.71 17.75 -20.93
CA ASN A 161 -10.04 18.57 -21.95
C ASN A 161 -10.21 20.06 -21.63
N ARG A 162 -9.16 20.84 -21.87
CA ARG A 162 -9.22 22.30 -21.80
C ARG A 162 -10.02 22.82 -22.97
N ILE A 163 -11.14 23.47 -22.71
CA ILE A 163 -12.06 23.95 -23.78
C ILE A 163 -12.05 25.44 -23.97
N ALA A 164 -11.72 26.25 -22.96
CA ALA A 164 -11.66 27.68 -23.04
C ALA A 164 -10.75 28.29 -21.99
N SER A 165 -10.27 29.51 -22.24
CA SER A 165 -9.48 30.28 -21.28
C SER A 165 -9.56 31.78 -21.61
N GLY A 166 -9.25 32.62 -20.64
CA GLY A 166 -9.22 34.05 -20.82
C GLY A 166 -8.59 34.82 -19.67
N GLU A 167 -8.36 36.10 -19.87
CA GLU A 167 -7.82 37.01 -18.88
C GLU A 167 -8.88 38.01 -18.43
N LEU A 168 -8.80 38.47 -17.18
CA LEU A 168 -9.63 39.49 -16.60
C LEU A 168 -8.83 40.79 -16.37
N GLU A 169 -9.50 41.93 -16.36
CA GLU A 169 -8.84 43.23 -16.18
C GLU A 169 -8.20 43.46 -14.81
N ASP A 170 -8.62 42.66 -13.79
CA ASP A 170 -8.18 42.74 -12.41
C ASP A 170 -6.93 41.88 -12.11
N GLY A 171 -6.25 41.33 -13.12
CA GLY A 171 -5.07 40.51 -12.98
C GLY A 171 -5.34 39.02 -12.72
N ARG A 172 -6.61 38.66 -12.72
CA ARG A 172 -7.00 37.24 -12.70
C ARG A 172 -7.11 36.69 -14.12
N HIS A 173 -7.10 35.36 -14.19
CA HIS A 173 -7.41 34.63 -15.42
C HIS A 173 -8.33 33.45 -15.11
N TRP A 174 -8.85 32.82 -16.14
CA TRP A 174 -9.71 31.66 -15.99
C TRP A 174 -9.43 30.62 -17.06
N VAL A 175 -9.69 29.36 -16.70
CA VAL A 175 -9.63 28.20 -17.59
C VAL A 175 -10.88 27.36 -17.36
N GLU A 176 -11.45 26.83 -18.46
CA GLU A 176 -12.59 25.92 -18.42
C GLU A 176 -12.22 24.56 -18.98
N TRP A 177 -12.56 23.52 -18.21
CA TRP A 177 -12.31 22.12 -18.52
C TRP A 177 -13.62 21.37 -18.68
N ASN A 178 -13.68 20.41 -19.62
CA ASN A 178 -14.81 19.51 -19.79
C ASN A 178 -14.33 18.06 -19.81
N ASP A 179 -14.88 17.25 -18.91
CA ASP A 179 -14.67 15.81 -18.91
C ASP A 179 -15.87 15.14 -19.60
N PRO A 180 -15.68 14.56 -20.81
CA PRO A 180 -16.77 13.95 -21.55
C PRO A 180 -17.24 12.61 -20.97
N PHE A 181 -16.45 11.98 -20.08
CA PHE A 181 -16.79 10.70 -19.46
C PHE A 181 -17.54 10.92 -18.16
N PRO A 182 -18.73 10.32 -18.00
CA PRO A 182 -19.43 10.33 -16.71
C PRO A 182 -18.57 9.68 -15.63
N LYS A 183 -18.41 10.36 -14.48
CA LYS A 183 -17.65 9.85 -13.34
C LYS A 183 -18.34 10.15 -12.02
N PRO A 184 -18.04 9.36 -10.97
CA PRO A 184 -18.47 9.71 -9.62
C PRO A 184 -17.67 10.91 -9.08
N SER A 185 -18.21 11.56 -8.08
CA SER A 185 -17.65 12.76 -7.45
C SER A 185 -16.23 12.54 -6.86
N TYR A 186 -15.92 11.34 -6.40
CA TYR A 186 -14.61 11.06 -5.82
C TYR A 186 -13.44 11.18 -6.81
N LEU A 187 -13.71 11.13 -8.11
CA LEU A 187 -12.70 11.29 -9.17
C LEU A 187 -12.51 12.74 -9.64
N PHE A 188 -13.29 13.68 -9.10
CA PHE A 188 -13.09 15.10 -9.35
C PHE A 188 -11.77 15.58 -8.81
N ALA A 189 -11.06 16.40 -9.59
CA ALA A 189 -9.83 17.06 -9.16
C ALA A 189 -9.73 18.48 -9.68
N LEU A 190 -9.09 19.32 -8.87
CA LEU A 190 -8.69 20.69 -9.21
C LEU A 190 -7.29 20.94 -8.66
N VAL A 191 -6.44 21.55 -9.49
CA VAL A 191 -5.11 22.00 -9.07
C VAL A 191 -4.87 23.41 -9.60
N ALA A 192 -4.38 24.28 -8.74
CA ALA A 192 -3.92 25.63 -9.12
C ALA A 192 -2.54 25.87 -8.51
N GLY A 193 -1.60 26.37 -9.30
CA GLY A 193 -0.26 26.61 -8.80
C GLY A 193 0.69 27.16 -9.83
N ASP A 194 1.91 27.43 -9.38
CA ASP A 194 3.04 27.83 -10.20
C ASP A 194 4.06 26.67 -10.24
N PHE A 195 4.15 26.00 -11.38
CA PHE A 195 4.88 24.75 -11.56
C PHE A 195 5.93 24.84 -12.65
N ASP A 196 6.94 23.95 -12.59
CA ASP A 196 7.69 23.53 -13.76
C ASP A 196 6.93 22.40 -14.44
N LEU A 197 6.91 22.41 -15.77
CA LEU A 197 6.17 21.47 -16.60
C LEU A 197 7.09 20.64 -17.47
N LEU A 198 6.99 19.32 -17.35
CA LEU A 198 7.59 18.37 -18.30
C LEU A 198 6.50 17.85 -19.24
N GLN A 199 6.67 18.06 -20.53
CA GLN A 199 5.74 17.62 -21.57
C GLN A 199 6.33 16.48 -22.40
N ASP A 200 5.48 15.53 -22.77
CA ASP A 200 5.80 14.46 -23.71
C ASP A 200 4.52 14.01 -24.42
N THR A 201 4.63 13.03 -25.28
CA THR A 201 3.49 12.43 -25.97
C THR A 201 3.59 10.92 -25.95
N PHE A 202 2.43 10.26 -26.07
CA PHE A 202 2.33 8.83 -26.25
C PHE A 202 1.37 8.54 -27.41
N THR A 203 1.81 7.74 -28.38
CA THR A 203 0.94 7.28 -29.48
C THR A 203 0.33 5.94 -29.09
N THR A 204 -1.00 5.90 -29.00
CA THR A 204 -1.73 4.66 -28.64
C THR A 204 -1.61 3.63 -29.74
N LYS A 205 -1.93 2.39 -29.43
CA LYS A 205 -1.93 1.28 -30.40
C LYS A 205 -2.83 1.54 -31.62
N SER A 206 -3.95 2.26 -31.43
CA SER A 206 -4.84 2.67 -32.50
C SER A 206 -4.38 3.93 -33.27
N GLY A 207 -3.24 4.52 -32.90
CA GLY A 207 -2.62 5.64 -33.60
C GLY A 207 -3.03 7.03 -33.11
N ARG A 208 -3.76 7.15 -31.98
CA ARG A 208 -4.07 8.45 -31.35
C ARG A 208 -2.85 8.99 -30.60
N GLU A 209 -2.60 10.27 -30.71
CA GLU A 209 -1.60 10.97 -29.93
C GLU A 209 -2.21 11.49 -28.62
N VAL A 210 -1.60 11.16 -27.50
CA VAL A 210 -1.97 11.61 -26.16
C VAL A 210 -0.89 12.55 -25.63
N ALA A 211 -1.29 13.76 -25.24
CA ALA A 211 -0.40 14.70 -24.56
C ALA A 211 -0.16 14.22 -23.11
N LEU A 212 1.10 14.16 -22.69
CA LEU A 212 1.51 13.82 -21.33
C LEU A 212 2.10 15.06 -20.67
N GLU A 213 1.55 15.45 -19.52
CA GLU A 213 1.97 16.63 -18.79
C GLU A 213 2.24 16.27 -17.32
N LEU A 214 3.44 16.57 -16.86
CA LEU A 214 3.88 16.36 -15.49
C LEU A 214 4.26 17.69 -14.84
N TYR A 215 3.53 18.07 -13.80
CA TYR A 215 3.67 19.32 -13.07
C TYR A 215 4.36 19.07 -11.74
N VAL A 216 5.46 19.77 -11.50
CA VAL A 216 6.24 19.69 -10.26
C VAL A 216 6.51 21.10 -9.74
N ASP A 217 6.75 21.23 -8.45
CA ASP A 217 7.14 22.53 -7.89
C ASP A 217 8.40 23.04 -8.57
N ARG A 218 8.50 24.36 -8.73
CA ARG A 218 9.62 25.01 -9.37
C ARG A 218 10.96 24.57 -8.78
N GLY A 219 11.91 24.27 -9.65
CA GLY A 219 13.24 23.77 -9.32
C GLY A 219 13.37 22.25 -9.26
N ASN A 220 12.29 21.50 -9.56
CA ASN A 220 12.30 20.03 -9.52
C ASN A 220 12.21 19.34 -10.90
N LEU A 221 12.37 20.09 -11.98
CA LEU A 221 12.28 19.54 -13.34
C LEU A 221 13.32 18.44 -13.62
N ASP A 222 14.50 18.55 -13.03
CA ASP A 222 15.59 17.56 -13.12
C ASP A 222 15.28 16.25 -12.39
N ARG A 223 14.19 16.19 -11.62
CA ARG A 223 13.72 15.01 -10.87
C ARG A 223 12.41 14.41 -11.45
N ALA A 224 11.96 14.85 -12.60
CA ALA A 224 10.66 14.49 -13.17
C ALA A 224 10.73 13.40 -14.26
N SER A 225 11.90 13.19 -14.87
CA SER A 225 12.02 12.32 -16.06
C SER A 225 11.67 10.85 -15.80
N TRP A 226 12.01 10.32 -14.65
CA TRP A 226 11.73 8.92 -14.34
C TRP A 226 10.22 8.63 -14.25
N ALA A 227 9.45 9.53 -13.64
CA ALA A 227 8.00 9.42 -13.59
C ALA A 227 7.38 9.45 -15.00
N MET A 228 7.86 10.31 -15.89
CA MET A 228 7.38 10.38 -17.28
C MET A 228 7.69 9.08 -18.05
N GLU A 229 8.90 8.55 -17.94
CA GLU A 229 9.26 7.28 -18.56
C GLU A 229 8.46 6.10 -18.00
N SER A 230 8.20 6.11 -16.69
CA SER A 230 7.37 5.12 -16.02
C SER A 230 5.93 5.13 -16.55
N LEU A 231 5.37 6.31 -16.77
CA LEU A 231 4.03 6.48 -17.35
C LEU A 231 3.96 5.88 -18.75
N LYS A 232 4.90 6.19 -19.63
CA LYS A 232 4.94 5.65 -21.00
C LYS A 232 5.08 4.12 -21.01
N LYS A 233 5.89 3.57 -20.13
CA LYS A 233 5.99 2.11 -19.95
C LYS A 233 4.67 1.47 -19.52
N ALA A 234 3.99 2.09 -18.55
CA ALA A 234 2.71 1.59 -18.04
C ALA A 234 1.62 1.62 -19.14
N MET A 235 1.55 2.70 -19.92
CA MET A 235 0.61 2.83 -21.02
C MET A 235 0.82 1.76 -22.08
N LYS A 236 2.08 1.52 -22.47
CA LYS A 236 2.45 0.47 -23.43
C LYS A 236 2.11 -0.94 -22.91
N TRP A 237 2.48 -1.22 -21.67
CA TRP A 237 2.23 -2.53 -21.05
C TRP A 237 0.73 -2.86 -20.97
N ASP A 238 -0.12 -1.89 -20.61
CA ASP A 238 -1.56 -2.09 -20.51
C ASP A 238 -2.20 -2.37 -21.88
N GLU A 239 -1.71 -1.74 -22.94
CA GLU A 239 -2.10 -2.06 -24.32
C GLU A 239 -1.66 -3.46 -24.73
N GLU A 240 -0.43 -3.85 -24.41
CA GLU A 240 0.15 -5.13 -24.83
C GLU A 240 -0.44 -6.33 -24.07
N ARG A 241 -0.58 -6.22 -22.75
CA ARG A 241 -1.02 -7.36 -21.92
C ARG A 241 -2.54 -7.42 -21.71
N PHE A 242 -3.20 -6.27 -21.55
CA PHE A 242 -4.64 -6.18 -21.28
C PHE A 242 -5.46 -5.66 -22.47
N ASN A 243 -4.83 -5.20 -23.53
CA ASN A 243 -5.50 -4.60 -24.70
C ASN A 243 -6.37 -3.38 -24.31
N LEU A 244 -5.91 -2.58 -23.36
CA LEU A 244 -6.57 -1.39 -22.85
C LEU A 244 -5.80 -0.14 -23.25
N GLU A 245 -6.45 0.77 -23.97
CA GLU A 245 -5.90 2.04 -24.40
C GLU A 245 -6.42 3.20 -23.54
N TYR A 246 -5.63 4.25 -23.43
CA TYR A 246 -6.08 5.48 -22.79
C TYR A 246 -7.15 6.20 -23.65
N ASP A 247 -8.10 6.83 -23.00
CA ASP A 247 -9.37 7.28 -23.61
C ASP A 247 -9.56 8.81 -23.72
N LEU A 248 -8.64 9.61 -23.13
CA LEU A 248 -8.60 11.07 -23.28
C LEU A 248 -7.43 11.49 -24.18
N ASP A 249 -7.42 12.76 -24.61
CA ASP A 249 -6.33 13.33 -25.42
C ASP A 249 -5.17 13.86 -24.57
N ILE A 250 -5.35 13.92 -23.26
CA ILE A 250 -4.37 14.42 -22.29
C ILE A 250 -4.35 13.54 -21.04
N TYR A 251 -3.15 13.34 -20.50
CA TYR A 251 -2.93 12.74 -19.18
C TYR A 251 -2.00 13.63 -18.36
N MET A 252 -2.51 14.08 -17.21
CA MET A 252 -1.79 15.01 -16.33
C MET A 252 -1.46 14.35 -15.01
N ILE A 253 -0.26 14.63 -14.50
CA ILE A 253 0.22 14.26 -13.15
C ILE A 253 0.69 15.54 -12.48
N VAL A 254 0.26 15.75 -11.24
CA VAL A 254 0.74 16.86 -10.40
C VAL A 254 1.33 16.30 -9.11
N ALA A 255 2.57 16.67 -8.82
CA ALA A 255 3.25 16.33 -7.56
C ALA A 255 2.97 17.38 -6.51
N VAL A 256 2.51 16.97 -5.33
CA VAL A 256 2.25 17.85 -4.19
C VAL A 256 2.95 17.33 -2.93
N ASP A 257 3.39 18.25 -2.05
CA ASP A 257 4.14 17.87 -0.85
C ASP A 257 3.26 17.52 0.34
N PHE A 258 2.04 18.07 0.40
CA PHE A 258 1.06 17.80 1.45
C PHE A 258 -0.03 16.89 0.91
N PHE A 259 0.08 15.61 1.17
CA PHE A 259 -0.84 14.60 0.69
C PHE A 259 -0.92 13.43 1.67
N ASN A 260 -2.15 13.04 2.05
CA ASN A 260 -2.36 11.97 3.04
C ASN A 260 -2.00 10.58 2.50
N MET A 261 -2.16 10.37 1.19
CA MET A 261 -1.97 9.09 0.51
C MET A 261 -0.67 9.08 -0.31
N GLY A 262 -0.44 8.01 -1.06
CA GLY A 262 0.63 7.94 -2.04
C GLY A 262 0.29 8.69 -3.33
N ALA A 263 -0.88 8.44 -3.88
CA ALA A 263 -1.38 9.09 -5.09
C ALA A 263 -2.90 8.91 -5.21
N MET A 264 -3.50 9.58 -6.22
CA MET A 264 -4.92 9.50 -6.53
C MET A 264 -5.16 9.50 -8.04
N GLU A 265 -5.98 8.56 -8.49
CA GLU A 265 -6.29 8.29 -9.88
C GLU A 265 -7.34 9.22 -10.52
N ASN A 266 -7.54 10.42 -10.03
CA ASN A 266 -8.54 11.35 -10.59
C ASN A 266 -8.49 11.38 -12.12
N LYS A 267 -9.63 11.27 -12.77
CA LYS A 267 -9.73 11.12 -14.23
C LYS A 267 -8.96 12.20 -14.99
N GLY A 268 -7.94 11.82 -15.73
CA GLY A 268 -7.13 12.71 -16.55
C GLY A 268 -6.21 13.67 -15.79
N LEU A 269 -6.31 13.75 -14.47
CA LEU A 269 -5.52 14.63 -13.60
C LEU A 269 -5.18 13.88 -12.29
N ASN A 270 -4.16 13.06 -12.34
CA ASN A 270 -3.67 12.37 -11.15
C ASN A 270 -2.93 13.33 -10.23
N ILE A 271 -3.17 13.22 -8.93
CA ILE A 271 -2.44 13.97 -7.91
C ILE A 271 -1.60 12.99 -7.11
N PHE A 272 -0.30 13.27 -7.03
CA PHE A 272 0.70 12.42 -6.40
C PHE A 272 1.33 13.12 -5.21
N ASN A 273 1.54 12.38 -4.13
CA ASN A 273 2.55 12.75 -3.17
C ASN A 273 3.90 12.85 -3.91
N SER A 274 4.60 13.96 -3.77
CA SER A 274 5.88 14.21 -4.47
C SER A 274 6.92 13.11 -4.27
N LYS A 275 6.84 12.37 -3.15
CA LYS A 275 7.64 11.18 -2.86
C LYS A 275 7.56 10.13 -3.99
N PHE A 276 6.43 10.01 -4.68
CA PHE A 276 6.21 9.03 -5.74
C PHE A 276 6.30 9.61 -7.16
N VAL A 277 6.92 10.77 -7.29
CA VAL A 277 7.22 11.42 -8.58
C VAL A 277 8.69 11.78 -8.70
N LEU A 278 9.27 12.38 -7.67
CA LEU A 278 10.58 13.03 -7.77
C LEU A 278 11.71 12.04 -7.51
N ALA A 279 12.59 11.92 -8.51
CA ALA A 279 13.81 11.12 -8.41
C ALA A 279 14.94 11.66 -9.27
N ASN A 280 16.11 11.78 -8.67
CA ASN A 280 17.39 11.83 -9.35
C ASN A 280 18.43 11.01 -8.55
N PRO A 281 19.61 10.70 -9.10
CA PRO A 281 20.57 9.81 -8.42
C PRO A 281 21.02 10.30 -7.04
N GLN A 282 21.04 11.59 -6.80
CA GLN A 282 21.50 12.19 -5.54
C GLN A 282 20.42 12.19 -4.44
N THR A 283 19.15 12.15 -4.81
CA THR A 283 18.02 12.29 -3.87
C THR A 283 17.21 11.01 -3.65
N ALA A 284 17.21 10.09 -4.61
CA ALA A 284 16.39 8.89 -4.61
C ALA A 284 17.22 7.61 -4.59
N THR A 285 16.77 6.63 -3.81
CA THR A 285 17.34 5.28 -3.79
C THR A 285 16.80 4.43 -4.94
N ASP A 286 17.42 3.28 -5.19
CA ASP A 286 16.89 2.28 -6.13
C ASP A 286 15.46 1.88 -5.76
N ASP A 287 15.17 1.70 -4.47
CA ASP A 287 13.82 1.39 -3.98
C ASP A 287 12.83 2.53 -4.26
N ASP A 288 13.26 3.78 -4.14
CA ASP A 288 12.44 4.95 -4.51
C ASP A 288 12.09 4.94 -6.01
N TYR A 289 13.06 4.66 -6.87
CA TYR A 289 12.82 4.55 -8.31
C TYR A 289 11.80 3.46 -8.65
N LEU A 290 11.94 2.29 -8.06
CA LEU A 290 11.00 1.17 -8.29
C LEU A 290 9.61 1.47 -7.71
N ALA A 291 9.53 2.12 -6.57
CA ALA A 291 8.25 2.53 -5.97
C ALA A 291 7.53 3.58 -6.83
N ILE A 292 8.24 4.56 -7.37
CA ILE A 292 7.70 5.55 -8.30
C ILE A 292 7.12 4.86 -9.54
N GLU A 293 7.86 3.97 -10.17
CA GLU A 293 7.41 3.22 -11.34
C GLU A 293 6.12 2.42 -11.03
N SER A 294 6.06 1.76 -9.87
CA SER A 294 4.91 0.99 -9.43
C SER A 294 3.68 1.86 -9.18
N VAL A 295 3.81 2.99 -8.48
CA VAL A 295 2.67 3.87 -8.15
C VAL A 295 2.18 4.62 -9.39
N ILE A 296 3.07 5.09 -10.26
CA ILE A 296 2.71 5.70 -11.55
C ILE A 296 1.86 4.71 -12.37
N ALA A 297 2.28 3.45 -12.44
CA ALA A 297 1.54 2.40 -13.14
C ALA A 297 0.20 2.11 -12.47
N HIS A 298 0.16 1.99 -11.15
CA HIS A 298 -1.07 1.76 -10.37
C HIS A 298 -2.15 2.81 -10.72
N GLU A 299 -1.82 4.08 -10.65
CA GLU A 299 -2.78 5.15 -10.94
C GLU A 299 -3.18 5.17 -12.43
N TYR A 300 -2.27 4.89 -13.33
CA TYR A 300 -2.61 4.76 -14.74
C TYR A 300 -3.59 3.59 -14.98
N PHE A 301 -3.33 2.43 -14.35
CA PHE A 301 -4.20 1.24 -14.55
C PHE A 301 -5.61 1.45 -14.00
N HIS A 302 -5.77 2.31 -13.02
CA HIS A 302 -7.09 2.73 -12.53
C HIS A 302 -7.95 3.38 -13.61
N ASN A 303 -7.39 3.88 -14.69
CA ASN A 303 -8.20 4.51 -15.73
C ASN A 303 -9.31 3.58 -16.25
N TRP A 304 -9.02 2.27 -16.36
CA TRP A 304 -10.01 1.25 -16.70
C TRP A 304 -10.56 0.54 -15.46
N THR A 305 -9.71 0.10 -14.55
CA THR A 305 -10.11 -0.61 -13.33
C THR A 305 -10.26 0.34 -12.14
N GLY A 306 -11.32 1.11 -12.15
CA GLY A 306 -11.66 2.12 -11.16
C GLY A 306 -12.42 3.31 -11.76
N ASN A 307 -11.96 3.85 -12.89
CA ASN A 307 -12.55 5.04 -13.52
C ASN A 307 -13.60 4.68 -14.57
N ARG A 308 -13.22 3.96 -15.62
CA ARG A 308 -14.18 3.48 -16.65
C ARG A 308 -15.18 2.49 -16.08
N VAL A 309 -14.71 1.57 -15.24
CA VAL A 309 -15.54 0.68 -14.40
C VAL A 309 -15.28 1.07 -12.95
N THR A 310 -16.26 1.67 -12.29
CA THR A 310 -16.12 2.13 -10.91
C THR A 310 -16.89 1.25 -9.93
N CYS A 311 -16.83 1.56 -8.63
CA CYS A 311 -17.50 0.81 -7.57
C CYS A 311 -18.93 1.30 -7.38
N ARG A 312 -19.87 0.38 -7.15
CA ARG A 312 -21.27 0.71 -6.83
C ARG A 312 -21.38 1.42 -5.47
N ASP A 313 -20.60 0.94 -4.50
CA ASP A 313 -20.54 1.49 -3.14
C ASP A 313 -19.14 1.21 -2.56
N TRP A 314 -18.82 1.84 -1.44
CA TRP A 314 -17.48 1.76 -0.85
C TRP A 314 -17.13 0.40 -0.23
N PHE A 315 -18.13 -0.46 0.06
CA PHE A 315 -17.86 -1.85 0.46
C PHE A 315 -17.19 -2.65 -0.67
N GLN A 316 -17.35 -2.22 -1.91
CA GLN A 316 -16.76 -2.82 -3.10
C GLN A 316 -15.33 -2.33 -3.40
N LEU A 317 -14.70 -1.58 -2.51
CA LEU A 317 -13.42 -0.91 -2.76
C LEU A 317 -12.34 -1.84 -3.35
N SER A 318 -12.24 -3.08 -2.87
CA SER A 318 -11.28 -4.06 -3.37
C SER A 318 -11.52 -4.44 -4.84
N LEU A 319 -12.73 -4.22 -5.38
CA LEU A 319 -13.00 -4.42 -6.81
C LEU A 319 -12.02 -3.61 -7.67
N LYS A 320 -11.76 -2.36 -7.32
CA LYS A 320 -10.79 -1.55 -8.03
C LYS A 320 -9.38 -1.72 -7.45
N GLU A 321 -9.22 -1.72 -6.15
CA GLU A 321 -7.90 -1.70 -5.51
C GLU A 321 -7.18 -3.05 -5.58
N GLY A 322 -7.85 -4.15 -5.23
CA GLY A 322 -7.27 -5.48 -5.32
C GLY A 322 -6.85 -5.84 -6.75
N LEU A 323 -7.71 -5.55 -7.72
CA LEU A 323 -7.43 -5.77 -9.14
C LEU A 323 -6.27 -4.88 -9.64
N THR A 324 -6.26 -3.60 -9.27
CA THR A 324 -5.23 -2.67 -9.74
C THR A 324 -3.88 -2.93 -9.08
N VAL A 325 -3.83 -3.31 -7.81
CA VAL A 325 -2.59 -3.77 -7.16
C VAL A 325 -2.04 -5.03 -7.84
N PHE A 326 -2.88 -6.00 -8.15
CA PHE A 326 -2.46 -7.17 -8.95
C PHE A 326 -1.85 -6.74 -10.28
N ARG A 327 -2.47 -5.81 -10.99
CA ARG A 327 -1.99 -5.33 -12.28
C ARG A 327 -0.65 -4.58 -12.16
N ASP A 328 -0.48 -3.73 -11.14
CA ASP A 328 0.80 -3.04 -10.91
C ASP A 328 1.92 -4.01 -10.50
N GLN A 329 1.61 -5.04 -9.70
CA GLN A 329 2.56 -6.09 -9.35
C GLN A 329 3.00 -6.90 -10.58
N GLU A 330 2.09 -7.22 -11.49
CA GLU A 330 2.41 -7.92 -12.74
C GLU A 330 3.21 -7.03 -13.69
N PHE A 331 2.90 -5.74 -13.76
CA PHE A 331 3.70 -4.77 -14.50
C PHE A 331 5.13 -4.70 -13.97
N SER A 332 5.32 -4.55 -12.68
CA SER A 332 6.65 -4.50 -12.05
C SER A 332 7.42 -5.79 -12.26
N SER A 333 6.73 -6.94 -12.27
CA SER A 333 7.33 -8.25 -12.52
C SER A 333 7.74 -8.44 -13.99
N ASP A 334 6.94 -7.99 -14.94
CA ASP A 334 7.23 -8.10 -16.38
C ASP A 334 8.34 -7.12 -16.82
N THR A 335 8.46 -5.96 -16.16
CA THR A 335 9.45 -4.94 -16.50
C THR A 335 10.72 -5.00 -15.65
N GLY A 336 10.73 -5.77 -14.58
CA GLY A 336 11.85 -5.94 -13.66
C GLY A 336 12.10 -7.40 -13.31
N SER A 337 12.33 -7.69 -12.04
CA SER A 337 12.54 -9.05 -11.53
C SER A 337 11.26 -9.60 -10.93
N ARG A 338 10.72 -10.64 -11.53
CA ARG A 338 9.51 -11.32 -11.04
C ARG A 338 9.72 -11.93 -9.65
N ALA A 339 10.86 -12.59 -9.43
CA ALA A 339 11.20 -13.21 -8.16
C ALA A 339 11.33 -12.17 -7.04
N VAL A 340 12.07 -11.08 -7.27
CA VAL A 340 12.27 -9.99 -6.30
C VAL A 340 10.94 -9.34 -5.94
N ASN A 341 10.13 -8.99 -6.95
CA ASN A 341 8.81 -8.40 -6.71
C ASN A 341 7.91 -9.33 -5.91
N ARG A 342 7.84 -10.62 -6.28
CA ARG A 342 7.02 -11.58 -5.54
C ARG A 342 7.45 -11.74 -4.10
N ILE A 343 8.73 -11.90 -3.85
CA ILE A 343 9.29 -12.04 -2.50
C ILE A 343 8.99 -10.79 -1.65
N ASN A 344 9.21 -9.60 -2.19
CA ASN A 344 8.95 -8.36 -1.46
C ASN A 344 7.45 -8.17 -1.14
N ASN A 345 6.57 -8.48 -2.09
CA ASN A 345 5.12 -8.43 -1.89
C ASN A 345 4.67 -9.43 -0.80
N VAL A 346 5.22 -10.64 -0.81
CA VAL A 346 4.92 -11.65 0.22
C VAL A 346 5.46 -11.26 1.59
N LYS A 347 6.66 -10.71 1.67
CA LYS A 347 7.21 -10.17 2.93
C LYS A 347 6.27 -9.13 3.53
N PHE A 348 5.82 -8.18 2.72
CA PHE A 348 4.89 -7.13 3.16
C PHE A 348 3.55 -7.72 3.61
N LEU A 349 2.97 -8.63 2.83
CA LEU A 349 1.71 -9.30 3.18
C LEU A 349 1.81 -10.04 4.52
N ARG A 350 2.84 -10.89 4.68
CA ARG A 350 3.05 -11.67 5.91
C ARG A 350 3.30 -10.79 7.14
N THR A 351 4.01 -9.67 6.97
CA THR A 351 4.40 -8.78 8.08
C THR A 351 3.26 -7.85 8.49
N VAL A 352 2.56 -7.26 7.53
CA VAL A 352 1.59 -6.20 7.80
C VAL A 352 0.14 -6.69 7.68
N GLN A 353 -0.20 -7.40 6.62
CA GLN A 353 -1.57 -7.83 6.38
C GLN A 353 -2.00 -8.97 7.29
N PHE A 354 -1.15 -9.96 7.53
CA PHE A 354 -1.47 -11.03 8.48
C PHE A 354 -1.64 -10.49 9.90
N ALA A 355 -0.89 -9.46 10.27
CA ALA A 355 -1.06 -8.76 11.54
C ALA A 355 -2.40 -8.03 11.60
N GLU A 356 -2.86 -7.42 10.51
CA GLU A 356 -4.19 -6.79 10.44
C GLU A 356 -5.31 -7.83 10.58
N ASP A 357 -5.21 -8.96 9.91
CA ASP A 357 -6.18 -10.07 10.04
C ASP A 357 -6.30 -10.60 11.48
N ALA A 358 -5.23 -10.55 12.25
CA ALA A 358 -5.19 -10.97 13.65
C ALA A 358 -5.49 -9.83 14.65
N SER A 359 -5.78 -8.63 14.16
CA SER A 359 -6.02 -7.42 14.97
C SER A 359 -7.51 -7.17 15.21
N PRO A 360 -7.86 -6.23 16.10
CA PRO A 360 -9.23 -5.76 16.25
C PRO A 360 -9.85 -5.17 14.97
N MET A 361 -9.01 -4.73 14.01
CA MET A 361 -9.45 -4.21 12.71
C MET A 361 -9.68 -5.28 11.65
N SER A 362 -9.63 -6.56 12.00
CA SER A 362 -9.91 -7.65 11.07
C SER A 362 -11.22 -7.43 10.31
N HIS A 363 -11.19 -7.62 8.99
CA HIS A 363 -12.35 -7.48 8.11
C HIS A 363 -12.11 -8.27 6.82
N PRO A 364 -13.18 -8.67 6.10
CA PRO A 364 -13.04 -9.23 4.77
C PRO A 364 -12.49 -8.21 3.76
N ILE A 365 -11.97 -8.66 2.62
CA ILE A 365 -11.59 -7.74 1.54
C ILE A 365 -12.78 -6.93 1.02
N ARG A 366 -14.01 -7.48 1.14
CA ARG A 366 -15.26 -6.73 0.99
C ARG A 366 -15.89 -6.59 2.37
N PRO A 367 -15.66 -5.47 3.07
CA PRO A 367 -16.16 -5.24 4.42
C PRO A 367 -17.70 -5.31 4.48
N GLU A 368 -18.24 -5.70 5.63
CA GLU A 368 -19.69 -5.78 5.89
C GLU A 368 -20.21 -4.59 6.68
N LYS A 369 -19.33 -3.93 7.45
CA LYS A 369 -19.65 -2.83 8.36
C LYS A 369 -18.55 -1.80 8.37
N VAL A 370 -18.90 -0.52 8.29
CA VAL A 370 -17.98 0.62 8.26
C VAL A 370 -18.57 1.76 9.09
N ILE A 371 -17.76 2.43 9.89
CA ILE A 371 -18.10 3.71 10.52
C ILE A 371 -17.46 4.85 9.73
N GLU A 372 -16.15 4.81 9.52
CA GLU A 372 -15.39 5.77 8.72
C GLU A 372 -14.73 5.08 7.53
N MET A 373 -15.11 5.46 6.32
CA MET A 373 -14.64 4.77 5.12
C MET A 373 -13.13 4.88 4.92
N ASN A 374 -12.50 6.00 5.27
CA ASN A 374 -11.06 6.16 5.17
C ASN A 374 -10.26 5.11 5.96
N ASN A 375 -10.84 4.51 6.99
CA ASN A 375 -10.23 3.44 7.77
C ASN A 375 -10.13 2.10 7.01
N PHE A 376 -10.82 1.96 5.89
CA PHE A 376 -10.87 0.72 5.10
C PHE A 376 -10.02 0.74 3.82
N TYR A 377 -9.20 1.76 3.66
CA TYR A 377 -8.09 1.76 2.70
C TYR A 377 -6.91 1.02 3.33
N THR A 378 -7.07 -0.29 3.47
CA THR A 378 -6.25 -1.18 4.29
C THR A 378 -5.40 -2.13 3.45
N VAL A 379 -4.35 -2.67 4.06
CA VAL A 379 -3.57 -3.74 3.42
C VAL A 379 -4.40 -4.99 3.15
N THR A 380 -5.47 -5.22 3.87
CA THR A 380 -6.43 -6.30 3.55
C THR A 380 -7.15 -6.03 2.24
N VAL A 381 -7.73 -4.85 2.06
CA VAL A 381 -8.46 -4.49 0.83
C VAL A 381 -7.53 -4.44 -0.39
N TYR A 382 -6.32 -3.90 -0.24
CA TYR A 382 -5.32 -3.73 -1.31
C TYR A 382 -4.52 -5.00 -1.56
N GLU A 383 -3.75 -5.45 -0.58
CA GLU A 383 -2.75 -6.52 -0.77
C GLU A 383 -3.37 -7.92 -0.71
N LYS A 384 -4.20 -8.21 0.28
CA LYS A 384 -4.96 -9.46 0.27
C LYS A 384 -5.96 -9.50 -0.89
N GLY A 385 -6.57 -8.36 -1.23
CA GLY A 385 -7.39 -8.22 -2.44
C GLY A 385 -6.63 -8.65 -3.69
N ALA A 386 -5.38 -8.17 -3.86
CA ALA A 386 -4.51 -8.57 -4.97
C ALA A 386 -4.18 -10.07 -4.95
N GLU A 387 -3.96 -10.65 -3.77
CA GLU A 387 -3.73 -12.11 -3.64
C GLU A 387 -4.95 -12.92 -4.05
N VAL A 388 -6.15 -12.45 -3.78
CA VAL A 388 -7.41 -13.09 -4.24
C VAL A 388 -7.48 -13.06 -5.77
N ILE A 389 -7.15 -11.95 -6.40
CA ILE A 389 -7.07 -11.85 -7.86
C ILE A 389 -5.99 -12.78 -8.41
N ARG A 390 -4.83 -12.84 -7.76
CA ARG A 390 -3.72 -13.73 -8.13
C ARG A 390 -4.11 -15.21 -8.07
N MET A 391 -4.88 -15.61 -7.05
CA MET A 391 -5.42 -16.98 -7.00
C MET A 391 -6.34 -17.28 -8.17
N LEU A 392 -7.19 -16.34 -8.60
CA LEU A 392 -7.99 -16.50 -9.82
C LEU A 392 -7.10 -16.68 -11.06
N HIS A 393 -6.06 -15.88 -11.17
CA HIS A 393 -5.08 -16.02 -12.26
C HIS A 393 -4.38 -17.39 -12.24
N THR A 394 -4.03 -17.88 -11.05
CA THR A 394 -3.44 -19.22 -10.89
C THR A 394 -4.40 -20.32 -11.30
N LEU A 395 -5.68 -20.21 -10.93
CA LEU A 395 -6.71 -21.20 -11.26
C LEU A 395 -7.10 -21.20 -12.74
N LEU A 396 -7.19 -20.03 -13.37
CA LEU A 396 -7.69 -19.85 -14.74
C LEU A 396 -6.57 -19.83 -15.79
N GLY A 397 -5.34 -19.57 -15.39
CA GLY A 397 -4.24 -19.26 -16.29
C GLY A 397 -4.38 -17.89 -16.94
N GLU A 398 -3.33 -17.41 -17.61
CA GLU A 398 -3.30 -16.09 -18.26
C GLU A 398 -4.44 -15.93 -19.29
N GLN A 399 -4.64 -16.91 -20.17
CA GLN A 399 -5.67 -16.83 -21.21
C GLN A 399 -7.09 -16.79 -20.61
N GLY A 400 -7.36 -17.65 -19.61
CA GLY A 400 -8.65 -17.67 -18.93
C GLY A 400 -8.93 -16.39 -18.15
N PHE A 401 -7.93 -15.87 -17.47
CA PHE A 401 -8.01 -14.59 -16.77
C PHE A 401 -8.31 -13.43 -17.74
N GLN A 402 -7.62 -13.37 -18.87
CA GLN A 402 -7.86 -12.32 -19.88
C GLN A 402 -9.24 -12.40 -20.52
N LYS A 403 -9.78 -13.61 -20.74
CA LYS A 403 -11.18 -13.79 -21.20
C LYS A 403 -12.17 -13.20 -20.18
N GLY A 404 -11.93 -13.47 -18.90
CA GLY A 404 -12.74 -12.91 -17.81
C GLY A 404 -12.66 -11.40 -17.74
N MET A 405 -11.45 -10.84 -17.87
CA MET A 405 -11.23 -9.38 -17.89
C MET A 405 -11.94 -8.70 -19.04
N GLN A 406 -11.86 -9.27 -20.25
CA GLN A 406 -12.54 -8.74 -21.44
C GLN A 406 -14.05 -8.70 -21.24
N LEU A 407 -14.65 -9.77 -20.70
CA LEU A 407 -16.08 -9.83 -20.40
C LEU A 407 -16.48 -8.82 -19.32
N TYR A 408 -15.70 -8.74 -18.25
CA TYR A 408 -15.93 -7.77 -17.16
C TYR A 408 -15.96 -6.32 -17.66
N ILE A 409 -14.97 -5.93 -18.45
CA ILE A 409 -14.89 -4.58 -19.03
C ILE A 409 -16.04 -4.35 -20.01
N ALA A 410 -16.33 -5.30 -20.92
CA ALA A 410 -17.40 -5.15 -21.90
C ALA A 410 -18.78 -4.96 -21.28
N GLU A 411 -19.06 -5.67 -20.17
CA GLU A 411 -20.37 -5.60 -19.52
C GLU A 411 -20.52 -4.38 -18.59
N ASN A 412 -19.41 -3.83 -18.07
CA ASN A 412 -19.44 -2.83 -17.00
C ASN A 412 -18.82 -1.48 -17.38
N ASP A 413 -18.32 -1.31 -18.60
CA ASP A 413 -17.77 -0.03 -19.06
C ASP A 413 -18.79 1.11 -18.91
N GLY A 414 -18.38 2.20 -18.27
CA GLY A 414 -19.24 3.34 -17.97
C GLY A 414 -20.24 3.10 -16.82
N LYS A 415 -20.07 2.05 -16.05
CA LYS A 415 -20.97 1.67 -14.95
C LYS A 415 -20.24 1.55 -13.61
N ALA A 416 -21.04 1.56 -12.54
CA ALA A 416 -20.62 1.23 -11.19
C ALA A 416 -20.90 -0.27 -10.94
N ALA A 417 -19.86 -1.03 -10.62
CA ALA A 417 -19.90 -2.48 -10.52
C ALA A 417 -19.66 -2.97 -9.08
N THR A 418 -19.84 -4.28 -8.88
CA THR A 418 -19.60 -4.97 -7.62
C THR A 418 -18.51 -6.04 -7.76
N CYS A 419 -17.98 -6.51 -6.63
CA CYS A 419 -17.08 -7.65 -6.61
C CYS A 419 -17.73 -8.89 -7.24
N GLU A 420 -19.04 -9.08 -7.04
CA GLU A 420 -19.80 -10.18 -7.66
C GLU A 420 -19.84 -10.08 -9.19
N ASP A 421 -19.98 -8.89 -9.74
CA ASP A 421 -19.93 -8.67 -11.20
C ASP A 421 -18.60 -9.16 -11.79
N PHE A 422 -17.48 -8.88 -11.09
CA PHE A 422 -16.17 -9.35 -11.50
C PHE A 422 -16.02 -10.88 -11.44
N VAL A 423 -16.36 -11.49 -10.30
CA VAL A 423 -16.22 -12.95 -10.15
C VAL A 423 -17.16 -13.69 -11.11
N SER A 424 -18.37 -13.18 -11.29
CA SER A 424 -19.33 -13.73 -12.26
C SER A 424 -18.83 -13.67 -13.69
N ALA A 425 -18.16 -12.59 -14.09
CA ALA A 425 -17.54 -12.49 -15.42
C ALA A 425 -16.41 -13.53 -15.61
N MET A 426 -15.57 -13.71 -14.60
CA MET A 426 -14.51 -14.73 -14.60
C MET A 426 -15.08 -16.15 -14.72
N GLU A 427 -16.14 -16.43 -13.98
CA GLU A 427 -16.86 -17.72 -13.98
C GLU A 427 -17.49 -18.02 -15.32
N ARG A 428 -18.25 -17.09 -15.88
CA ARG A 428 -18.98 -17.27 -17.16
C ARG A 428 -18.05 -17.33 -18.36
N ALA A 429 -16.99 -16.51 -18.38
CA ALA A 429 -16.04 -16.52 -19.49
C ALA A 429 -15.24 -17.83 -19.59
N ASN A 430 -15.11 -18.56 -18.49
CA ASN A 430 -14.29 -19.77 -18.40
C ASN A 430 -15.10 -21.04 -18.18
N ASP A 431 -16.43 -20.96 -18.07
CA ASP A 431 -17.32 -22.08 -17.77
C ASP A 431 -16.83 -22.90 -16.55
N VAL A 432 -16.52 -22.21 -15.45
CA VAL A 432 -16.06 -22.81 -14.19
C VAL A 432 -16.99 -22.42 -13.05
N ASP A 433 -17.01 -23.23 -11.99
CA ASP A 433 -17.75 -22.94 -10.75
C ASP A 433 -16.83 -22.25 -9.73
N LEU A 434 -17.10 -20.99 -9.41
CA LEU A 434 -16.41 -20.20 -8.41
C LEU A 434 -17.25 -19.94 -7.16
N ALA A 435 -18.27 -20.75 -6.90
CA ALA A 435 -19.17 -20.55 -5.75
C ALA A 435 -18.41 -20.58 -4.42
N GLN A 436 -17.55 -21.57 -4.20
CA GLN A 436 -16.71 -21.62 -2.99
C GLN A 436 -15.63 -20.55 -2.98
N PHE A 437 -15.06 -20.20 -4.12
CA PHE A 437 -14.05 -19.14 -4.23
C PHE A 437 -14.56 -17.79 -3.75
N ARG A 438 -15.85 -17.50 -3.94
CA ARG A 438 -16.49 -16.25 -3.47
C ARG A 438 -16.35 -16.02 -1.96
N ARG A 439 -16.12 -17.06 -1.17
CA ARG A 439 -15.90 -16.96 0.27
C ARG A 439 -14.68 -16.12 0.64
N TRP A 440 -13.69 -16.02 -0.24
CA TRP A 440 -12.55 -15.11 -0.03
C TRP A 440 -12.96 -13.63 0.12
N TYR A 441 -14.07 -13.24 -0.50
CA TYR A 441 -14.59 -11.88 -0.41
C TYR A 441 -15.36 -11.60 0.88
N SER A 442 -15.92 -12.60 1.53
CA SER A 442 -16.82 -12.46 2.68
C SER A 442 -16.24 -12.97 4.00
N GLN A 443 -15.13 -13.69 3.98
CA GLN A 443 -14.49 -14.22 5.18
C GLN A 443 -13.20 -13.48 5.51
N SER A 444 -13.12 -12.98 6.74
CA SER A 444 -11.91 -12.38 7.31
C SER A 444 -10.96 -13.44 7.90
N GLY A 445 -9.76 -13.01 8.23
CA GLY A 445 -8.77 -13.83 8.87
C GLY A 445 -7.85 -14.57 7.89
N THR A 446 -6.72 -15.04 8.40
CA THR A 446 -5.72 -15.77 7.63
C THR A 446 -5.92 -17.26 7.81
N PRO A 447 -6.24 -18.03 6.74
CA PRO A 447 -6.35 -19.48 6.82
C PRO A 447 -5.01 -20.12 7.19
N GLU A 448 -5.09 -21.24 7.87
CA GLU A 448 -3.95 -22.07 8.27
C GLU A 448 -4.06 -23.44 7.61
N LEU A 449 -2.97 -23.91 7.01
CA LEU A 449 -2.85 -25.24 6.45
C LEU A 449 -1.93 -26.09 7.32
N LEU A 450 -2.50 -27.03 8.05
CA LEU A 450 -1.73 -28.06 8.74
C LEU A 450 -1.51 -29.22 7.77
N ILE A 451 -0.25 -29.48 7.44
CA ILE A 451 0.13 -30.51 6.48
C ILE A 451 0.99 -31.57 7.15
N SER A 452 0.65 -32.83 6.92
CA SER A 452 1.47 -34.00 7.24
C SER A 452 1.67 -34.87 6.02
N ASP A 453 2.72 -35.66 6.04
CA ASP A 453 3.03 -36.56 4.93
C ASP A 453 3.29 -38.00 5.36
N ALA A 454 3.13 -38.92 4.44
CA ALA A 454 3.49 -40.32 4.59
C ALA A 454 4.06 -40.87 3.29
N TYR A 455 5.08 -41.69 3.39
CA TYR A 455 5.71 -42.35 2.26
C TYR A 455 5.71 -43.88 2.43
N ASP A 456 5.18 -44.55 1.41
CA ASP A 456 5.21 -46.04 1.33
C ASP A 456 6.24 -46.46 0.28
N GLU A 457 7.37 -47.01 0.74
CA GLU A 457 8.47 -47.42 -0.11
C GLU A 457 8.10 -48.63 -0.95
N GLN A 458 7.17 -49.49 -0.50
CA GLN A 458 6.80 -50.72 -1.24
C GLN A 458 5.95 -50.39 -2.48
N THR A 459 5.05 -49.42 -2.34
CA THR A 459 4.15 -49.00 -3.41
C THR A 459 4.65 -47.75 -4.16
N HIS A 460 5.78 -47.17 -3.74
CA HIS A 460 6.30 -45.91 -4.26
C HIS A 460 5.25 -44.77 -4.22
N THR A 461 4.50 -44.73 -3.15
CA THR A 461 3.38 -43.79 -2.97
C THR A 461 3.68 -42.77 -1.91
N TYR A 462 3.54 -41.49 -2.26
CA TYR A 462 3.66 -40.36 -1.33
C TYR A 462 2.28 -39.73 -1.11
N ARG A 463 1.91 -39.48 0.14
CA ARG A 463 0.64 -38.86 0.52
C ARG A 463 0.87 -37.57 1.31
N LEU A 464 0.15 -36.54 0.91
CA LEU A 464 -0.02 -35.30 1.70
C LEU A 464 -1.42 -35.27 2.29
N THR A 465 -1.51 -35.12 3.59
CA THR A 465 -2.77 -34.83 4.27
C THR A 465 -2.79 -33.35 4.62
N VAL A 466 -3.78 -32.64 4.11
CA VAL A 466 -3.93 -31.19 4.23
C VAL A 466 -5.20 -30.89 4.99
N SER A 467 -5.08 -30.22 6.15
CA SER A 467 -6.21 -29.75 6.95
C SER A 467 -6.23 -28.22 6.95
N GLN A 468 -7.35 -27.63 6.53
CA GLN A 468 -7.54 -26.19 6.57
C GLN A 468 -8.39 -25.76 7.75
N SER A 469 -8.03 -24.66 8.36
CA SER A 469 -8.84 -23.94 9.35
C SER A 469 -8.53 -22.45 9.28
N THR A 470 -9.50 -21.64 9.70
CA THR A 470 -9.28 -20.21 9.88
C THR A 470 -9.62 -19.85 11.31
N PRO A 471 -8.70 -19.26 12.09
CA PRO A 471 -9.00 -18.85 13.46
C PRO A 471 -10.14 -17.83 13.51
N PRO A 472 -10.95 -17.83 14.58
CA PRO A 472 -11.92 -16.77 14.83
C PRO A 472 -11.23 -15.39 14.84
N THR A 473 -11.93 -14.40 14.30
CA THR A 473 -11.46 -13.00 14.26
C THR A 473 -12.41 -12.09 15.02
N ALA A 474 -11.99 -10.89 15.36
CA ALA A 474 -12.78 -9.94 16.13
C ALA A 474 -14.16 -9.63 15.47
N ASP A 475 -14.19 -9.60 14.15
CA ASP A 475 -15.40 -9.33 13.37
C ASP A 475 -16.25 -10.56 13.05
N GLN A 476 -15.66 -11.77 13.08
CA GLN A 476 -16.30 -12.97 12.56
C GLN A 476 -15.82 -14.22 13.32
N MET A 477 -16.66 -14.75 14.20
CA MET A 477 -16.33 -15.90 15.04
C MET A 477 -16.38 -17.24 14.29
N GLU A 478 -17.33 -17.38 13.37
CA GLU A 478 -17.52 -18.61 12.60
C GLU A 478 -16.82 -18.53 11.24
N LYS A 479 -16.12 -19.60 10.88
CA LYS A 479 -15.36 -19.71 9.64
C LYS A 479 -15.78 -20.96 8.87
N VAL A 480 -15.71 -20.87 7.55
CA VAL A 480 -16.01 -21.97 6.61
C VAL A 480 -14.79 -22.31 5.78
N ASN A 481 -14.81 -23.48 5.13
CA ASN A 481 -13.72 -23.90 4.25
C ASN A 481 -13.64 -23.01 3.01
N LEU A 482 -12.43 -22.66 2.64
CA LEU A 482 -12.11 -21.86 1.45
C LEU A 482 -11.60 -22.77 0.33
N HIS A 483 -11.70 -22.30 -0.90
CA HIS A 483 -10.99 -22.89 -2.04
C HIS A 483 -9.56 -22.33 -2.06
N ILE A 484 -8.59 -23.13 -1.65
CA ILE A 484 -7.19 -22.75 -1.51
C ILE A 484 -6.35 -23.45 -2.57
N PRO A 485 -5.82 -22.73 -3.58
CA PRO A 485 -4.87 -23.32 -4.53
C PRO A 485 -3.50 -23.47 -3.86
N LEU A 486 -3.07 -24.71 -3.67
CA LEU A 486 -1.78 -25.03 -3.04
C LEU A 486 -0.80 -25.54 -4.10
N LYS A 487 0.14 -24.72 -4.50
CA LYS A 487 1.18 -25.08 -5.46
C LYS A 487 2.33 -25.79 -4.73
N ILE A 488 2.71 -26.94 -5.26
CA ILE A 488 3.77 -27.78 -4.66
C ILE A 488 4.81 -28.24 -5.68
N ALA A 489 5.96 -28.63 -5.17
CA ALA A 489 6.95 -29.42 -5.90
C ALA A 489 7.53 -30.50 -4.95
N LEU A 490 7.91 -31.64 -5.51
CA LEU A 490 8.56 -32.72 -4.77
C LEU A 490 9.97 -32.92 -5.34
N TYR A 491 10.98 -33.04 -4.46
CA TYR A 491 12.36 -33.28 -4.84
C TYR A 491 12.86 -34.58 -4.22
N ASP A 492 13.69 -35.33 -4.96
CA ASP A 492 14.41 -36.46 -4.37
C ASP A 492 15.62 -35.97 -3.52
N ALA A 493 16.30 -36.91 -2.89
CA ALA A 493 17.46 -36.62 -2.05
C ALA A 493 18.64 -35.98 -2.81
N LYS A 494 18.67 -36.07 -4.13
CA LYS A 494 19.68 -35.46 -5.00
C LYS A 494 19.26 -34.10 -5.55
N GLY A 495 18.05 -33.64 -5.23
CA GLY A 495 17.49 -32.41 -5.71
C GLY A 495 16.80 -32.48 -7.07
N THR A 496 16.51 -33.68 -7.55
CA THR A 496 15.78 -33.86 -8.81
C THR A 496 14.29 -33.71 -8.57
N LYS A 497 13.66 -32.80 -9.31
CA LYS A 497 12.21 -32.60 -9.25
C LYS A 497 11.46 -33.83 -9.76
N GLN A 498 10.51 -34.31 -8.96
CA GLN A 498 9.68 -35.46 -9.26
C GLN A 498 8.42 -35.05 -10.05
N MET A 499 8.00 -35.92 -10.97
CA MET A 499 6.73 -35.76 -11.67
C MET A 499 5.57 -36.08 -10.72
N LEU A 500 4.56 -35.19 -10.69
CA LEU A 500 3.33 -35.41 -9.95
C LEU A 500 2.37 -36.24 -10.81
N GLN A 501 2.06 -37.43 -10.38
CA GLN A 501 1.15 -38.34 -11.11
C GLN A 501 0.35 -39.22 -10.16
N HIS A 502 -0.83 -39.64 -10.63
CA HIS A 502 -1.70 -40.56 -9.93
C HIS A 502 -2.25 -41.58 -10.94
N ASN A 503 -2.04 -42.87 -10.71
CA ASN A 503 -2.44 -43.97 -11.63
C ASN A 503 -1.97 -43.76 -13.08
N GLY A 504 -0.78 -43.18 -13.26
CA GLY A 504 -0.19 -42.92 -14.58
C GLY A 504 -0.67 -41.65 -15.28
N GLU A 505 -1.59 -40.89 -14.66
CA GLU A 505 -2.03 -39.60 -15.17
C GLU A 505 -1.22 -38.47 -14.51
N LEU A 506 -0.73 -37.56 -15.33
CA LEU A 506 -0.05 -36.35 -14.81
C LEU A 506 -1.04 -35.46 -14.08
N LEU A 507 -0.63 -34.98 -12.92
CA LEU A 507 -1.38 -34.03 -12.10
C LEU A 507 -0.83 -32.59 -12.27
N SER A 508 -1.70 -31.62 -12.05
CA SER A 508 -1.28 -30.23 -11.87
C SER A 508 -0.41 -30.10 -10.63
N ASP A 509 0.56 -29.19 -10.67
CA ASP A 509 1.33 -28.79 -9.49
C ASP A 509 0.55 -27.89 -8.53
N VAL A 510 -0.67 -27.44 -8.91
CA VAL A 510 -1.60 -26.69 -8.07
C VAL A 510 -2.69 -27.63 -7.57
N LEU A 511 -2.67 -27.92 -6.28
CA LEU A 511 -3.67 -28.76 -5.62
C LEU A 511 -4.86 -27.89 -5.17
N ASN A 512 -6.08 -28.36 -5.44
CA ASN A 512 -7.29 -27.66 -5.01
C ASN A 512 -7.71 -28.14 -3.62
N VAL A 513 -7.39 -27.37 -2.59
CA VAL A 513 -7.82 -27.64 -1.21
C VAL A 513 -9.18 -26.99 -1.01
N THR A 514 -10.23 -27.82 -0.91
CA THR A 514 -11.63 -27.39 -0.85
C THR A 514 -12.35 -27.90 0.39
N GLU A 515 -11.86 -29.01 0.95
CA GLU A 515 -12.44 -29.66 2.12
C GLU A 515 -11.66 -29.27 3.41
N LYS A 516 -12.28 -29.57 4.55
CA LYS A 516 -11.60 -29.38 5.86
C LYS A 516 -10.34 -30.24 5.96
N ASP A 517 -10.48 -31.52 5.63
CA ASP A 517 -9.40 -32.50 5.61
C ASP A 517 -9.38 -33.19 4.23
N GLN A 518 -8.23 -33.23 3.60
CA GLN A 518 -8.11 -33.75 2.24
C GLN A 518 -6.76 -34.45 2.06
N VAL A 519 -6.77 -35.58 1.36
CA VAL A 519 -5.55 -36.37 1.06
C VAL A 519 -5.25 -36.28 -0.41
N PHE A 520 -4.00 -35.96 -0.73
CA PHE A 520 -3.46 -36.00 -2.09
C PHE A 520 -2.40 -37.10 -2.17
N GLU A 521 -2.55 -37.98 -3.15
CA GLU A 521 -1.71 -39.16 -3.32
C GLU A 521 -0.95 -39.06 -4.65
N PHE A 522 0.37 -39.32 -4.56
CA PHE A 522 1.27 -39.31 -5.71
C PHE A 522 1.95 -40.66 -5.86
N HIS A 523 1.91 -41.20 -7.06
CA HIS A 523 2.48 -42.50 -7.40
C HIS A 523 3.79 -42.36 -8.17
N GLY A 524 4.59 -43.46 -8.18
CA GLY A 524 5.87 -43.46 -8.86
C GLY A 524 6.95 -42.59 -8.25
N ILE A 525 6.88 -42.36 -6.93
CA ILE A 525 7.86 -41.59 -6.17
C ILE A 525 8.89 -42.57 -5.57
N TYR A 526 10.10 -42.52 -6.10
CA TYR A 526 11.19 -43.43 -5.70
C TYR A 526 12.08 -42.79 -4.64
N GLY A 527 11.86 -43.15 -3.38
CA GLY A 527 12.47 -42.56 -2.20
C GLY A 527 11.59 -41.46 -1.60
N ARG A 528 11.68 -41.27 -0.26
CA ARG A 528 10.90 -40.24 0.43
C ARG A 528 11.29 -38.87 -0.11
N PRO A 529 10.34 -38.10 -0.68
CA PRO A 529 10.66 -36.80 -1.25
C PRO A 529 10.75 -35.70 -0.20
N ILE A 530 11.39 -34.60 -0.58
CA ILE A 530 11.35 -33.33 0.15
C ILE A 530 10.28 -32.46 -0.52
N PRO A 531 9.19 -32.12 0.18
CA PRO A 531 8.14 -31.28 -0.40
C PRO A 531 8.49 -29.80 -0.31
N ALA A 532 8.35 -29.06 -1.39
CA ALA A 532 8.27 -27.61 -1.39
C ALA A 532 6.78 -27.25 -1.42
N LEU A 533 6.27 -26.73 -0.33
CA LEU A 533 4.86 -26.43 -0.13
C LEU A 533 4.61 -24.93 -0.28
N LEU A 534 3.49 -24.56 -0.91
CA LEU A 534 3.11 -23.17 -1.14
C LEU A 534 4.12 -22.42 -2.04
N CYS A 535 4.56 -23.07 -3.13
CA CYS A 535 5.44 -22.45 -4.12
C CYS A 535 4.81 -21.17 -4.68
N ASP A 536 5.63 -20.14 -4.93
CA ASP A 536 5.20 -18.80 -5.36
C ASP A 536 4.18 -18.11 -4.44
N PHE A 537 4.00 -18.63 -3.23
CA PHE A 537 2.96 -18.18 -2.32
C PHE A 537 1.58 -18.18 -2.97
N SER A 538 1.16 -19.34 -3.46
CA SER A 538 -0.03 -19.51 -4.29
C SER A 538 -1.36 -19.18 -3.62
N ALA A 539 -1.37 -18.98 -2.30
CA ALA A 539 -2.52 -18.51 -1.53
C ALA A 539 -2.06 -17.74 -0.28
N PRO A 540 -2.84 -16.73 0.18
CA PRO A 540 -2.50 -15.95 1.38
C PRO A 540 -2.87 -16.71 2.66
N VAL A 541 -2.08 -17.73 2.98
CA VAL A 541 -2.30 -18.64 4.09
C VAL A 541 -1.03 -18.83 4.90
N LYS A 542 -1.17 -19.29 6.15
CA LYS A 542 -0.07 -19.76 6.98
C LYS A 542 0.11 -21.26 6.76
N LEU A 543 1.33 -21.67 6.54
CA LEU A 543 1.71 -23.06 6.35
C LEU A 543 2.25 -23.61 7.68
N ASP A 544 1.70 -24.72 8.13
CA ASP A 544 2.20 -25.49 9.28
C ASP A 544 2.55 -26.91 8.79
N TYR A 545 3.81 -27.09 8.48
CA TYR A 545 4.44 -28.39 8.16
C TYR A 545 5.75 -28.47 8.94
N ASP A 546 5.97 -29.59 9.60
CA ASP A 546 7.15 -29.79 10.45
C ASP A 546 8.39 -30.13 9.59
N TYR A 547 8.91 -29.10 8.91
CA TYR A 547 10.15 -29.22 8.17
C TYR A 547 11.33 -29.49 9.10
N THR A 548 12.09 -30.54 8.78
CA THR A 548 13.40 -30.74 9.43
C THR A 548 14.41 -29.71 8.90
N THR A 549 15.42 -29.40 9.68
CA THR A 549 16.53 -28.53 9.23
C THR A 549 17.18 -29.08 7.95
N GLU A 550 17.36 -30.40 7.85
CA GLU A 550 17.91 -31.07 6.66
C GLU A 550 17.05 -30.83 5.42
N GLN A 551 15.73 -30.93 5.54
CA GLN A 551 14.80 -30.64 4.42
C GLN A 551 14.92 -29.18 3.97
N LEU A 552 14.97 -28.23 4.90
CA LEU A 552 15.11 -26.81 4.58
C LEU A 552 16.45 -26.48 3.93
N LEU A 553 17.53 -27.05 4.43
CA LEU A 553 18.86 -26.94 3.81
C LEU A 553 18.88 -27.52 2.40
N GLY A 554 18.19 -28.62 2.19
CA GLY A 554 18.01 -29.24 0.86
C GLY A 554 17.27 -28.29 -0.09
N LEU A 555 16.10 -27.78 0.30
CA LEU A 555 15.32 -26.83 -0.51
C LEU A 555 16.11 -25.57 -0.86
N LEU A 556 16.85 -25.03 0.11
CA LEU A 556 17.73 -23.87 -0.09
C LEU A 556 18.79 -24.15 -1.15
N LYS A 557 19.31 -25.35 -1.17
CA LYS A 557 20.38 -25.75 -2.10
C LYS A 557 19.88 -26.02 -3.52
N PHE A 558 18.74 -26.70 -3.69
CA PHE A 558 18.38 -27.29 -5.00
C PHE A 558 16.96 -26.97 -5.52
N ALA A 559 16.08 -26.33 -4.73
CA ALA A 559 14.75 -26.01 -5.27
C ALA A 559 14.86 -25.14 -6.52
N ASP A 560 14.13 -25.48 -7.57
CA ASP A 560 14.10 -24.71 -8.82
C ASP A 560 13.13 -23.52 -8.77
N ASN A 561 12.28 -23.47 -7.75
CA ASN A 561 11.41 -22.34 -7.48
C ASN A 561 12.14 -21.31 -6.61
N GLN A 562 12.37 -20.12 -7.13
CA GLN A 562 13.12 -19.06 -6.46
C GLN A 562 12.47 -18.64 -5.13
N PHE A 563 11.14 -18.54 -5.12
CA PHE A 563 10.40 -18.23 -3.89
C PHE A 563 10.60 -19.32 -2.84
N ALA A 564 10.50 -20.59 -3.21
CA ALA A 564 10.70 -21.73 -2.29
C ALA A 564 12.10 -21.75 -1.70
N ARG A 565 13.14 -21.41 -2.46
CA ARG A 565 14.51 -21.27 -1.93
C ARG A 565 14.64 -20.17 -0.89
N TRP A 566 14.09 -18.98 -1.22
CA TRP A 566 14.07 -17.86 -0.28
C TRP A 566 13.28 -18.20 0.99
N ASP A 567 12.11 -18.81 0.84
CA ASP A 567 11.24 -19.17 1.97
C ASP A 567 11.88 -20.22 2.88
N ALA A 568 12.61 -21.18 2.33
CA ALA A 568 13.41 -22.12 3.13
C ALA A 568 14.45 -21.41 4.00
N ALA A 569 15.12 -20.39 3.45
CA ALA A 569 16.04 -19.56 4.24
C ALA A 569 15.34 -18.79 5.36
N GLN A 570 14.15 -18.23 5.09
CA GLN A 570 13.36 -17.54 6.11
C GLN A 570 12.94 -18.48 7.25
N MET A 571 12.53 -19.70 6.92
CA MET A 571 12.20 -20.72 7.92
C MET A 571 13.41 -21.11 8.76
N LEU A 572 14.60 -21.26 8.16
CA LEU A 572 15.86 -21.52 8.89
C LEU A 572 16.19 -20.40 9.85
N PHE A 573 16.15 -19.14 9.40
CA PHE A 573 16.38 -17.98 10.26
C PHE A 573 15.36 -17.91 11.42
N THR A 574 14.11 -18.20 11.15
CA THR A 574 13.05 -18.19 12.16
C THR A 574 13.26 -19.28 13.21
N GLN A 575 13.69 -20.48 12.80
CA GLN A 575 14.03 -21.55 13.75
C GLN A 575 15.19 -21.14 14.67
N GLU A 576 16.26 -20.58 14.10
CA GLU A 576 17.42 -20.09 14.87
C GLU A 576 17.01 -18.97 15.85
N LEU A 577 16.23 -18.01 15.37
CA LEU A 577 15.76 -16.89 16.20
C LEU A 577 14.89 -17.38 17.37
N ARG A 578 13.90 -18.21 17.09
CA ARG A 578 12.96 -18.71 18.13
C ARG A 578 13.70 -19.47 19.22
N ARG A 579 14.70 -20.28 18.85
CA ARG A 579 15.58 -20.99 19.82
C ARG A 579 16.33 -19.97 20.70
N ASN A 580 16.90 -18.93 20.09
CA ASN A 580 17.67 -17.94 20.86
C ASN A 580 16.77 -17.01 21.70
N VAL A 581 15.55 -16.71 21.28
CA VAL A 581 14.59 -16.01 22.14
C VAL A 581 14.22 -16.86 23.35
N ALA A 582 14.04 -18.18 23.20
CA ALA A 582 13.82 -19.09 24.32
C ALA A 582 15.04 -19.12 25.27
N HIS A 583 16.27 -19.16 24.72
CA HIS A 583 17.51 -19.07 25.54
C HIS A 583 17.57 -17.74 26.31
N PHE A 584 17.24 -16.62 25.65
CA PHE A 584 17.18 -15.32 26.33
C PHE A 584 16.23 -15.33 27.53
N GLN A 585 15.03 -15.88 27.36
CA GLN A 585 14.01 -15.95 28.42
C GLN A 585 14.43 -16.88 29.58
N GLN A 586 15.28 -17.86 29.30
CA GLN A 586 15.79 -18.82 30.30
C GLN A 586 17.14 -18.41 30.89
N GLY A 587 17.76 -17.33 30.38
CA GLY A 587 19.10 -16.89 30.78
C GLY A 587 20.22 -17.83 30.30
N GLU A 588 19.98 -18.56 29.23
CA GLU A 588 20.92 -19.45 28.57
C GLU A 588 21.77 -18.73 27.52
N ALA A 589 22.89 -19.34 27.15
CA ALA A 589 23.77 -18.81 26.11
C ALA A 589 23.13 -18.92 24.70
N PHE A 590 23.31 -17.91 23.89
CA PHE A 590 22.91 -17.94 22.48
C PHE A 590 23.78 -18.90 21.67
N GLU A 591 23.19 -19.50 20.63
CA GLU A 591 23.87 -20.38 19.70
C GLU A 591 23.34 -20.22 18.27
N ILE A 592 24.13 -20.60 17.31
CA ILE A 592 23.71 -20.66 15.88
C ILE A 592 24.24 -21.98 15.29
N SER A 593 23.41 -22.63 14.47
CA SER A 593 23.77 -23.89 13.81
C SER A 593 24.95 -23.72 12.85
N PRO A 594 26.02 -24.49 12.96
CA PRO A 594 27.08 -24.50 11.95
C PRO A 594 26.63 -24.86 10.55
N ASP A 595 25.61 -25.71 10.43
CA ASP A 595 25.05 -26.12 9.13
C ASP A 595 24.36 -24.95 8.43
N VAL A 596 23.65 -24.10 9.18
CA VAL A 596 23.06 -22.86 8.66
C VAL A 596 24.15 -21.90 8.18
N LEU A 597 25.20 -21.68 8.97
CA LEU A 597 26.33 -20.82 8.57
C LEU A 597 27.01 -21.33 7.30
N THR A 598 27.23 -22.65 7.20
CA THR A 598 27.82 -23.29 6.01
C THR A 598 26.92 -23.11 4.80
N ALA A 599 25.61 -23.26 4.94
CA ALA A 599 24.65 -23.06 3.86
C ALA A 599 24.64 -21.60 3.37
N LEU A 600 24.71 -20.63 4.26
CA LEU A 600 24.80 -19.22 3.91
C LEU A 600 26.13 -18.90 3.19
N ALA A 601 27.24 -19.48 3.63
CA ALA A 601 28.54 -19.38 2.95
C ALA A 601 28.45 -19.91 1.50
N HIS A 602 27.79 -21.04 1.32
CA HIS A 602 27.61 -21.63 -0.02
C HIS A 602 26.79 -20.71 -0.95
N VAL A 603 25.71 -20.09 -0.43
CA VAL A 603 24.93 -19.11 -1.19
C VAL A 603 25.78 -17.91 -1.57
N LEU A 604 26.56 -17.39 -0.63
CA LEU A 604 27.42 -16.23 -0.86
C LEU A 604 28.54 -16.54 -1.89
N GLU A 605 29.18 -17.70 -1.80
CA GLU A 605 30.23 -18.12 -2.76
C GLU A 605 29.69 -18.23 -4.19
N ASN A 606 28.42 -18.61 -4.35
CA ASN A 606 27.78 -18.81 -5.63
C ASN A 606 26.84 -17.65 -6.03
N TYR A 607 27.00 -16.48 -5.46
CA TYR A 607 26.09 -15.35 -5.64
C TYR A 607 25.90 -14.92 -7.11
N GLU A 608 26.92 -15.10 -7.94
CA GLU A 608 26.90 -14.72 -9.36
C GLU A 608 25.91 -15.53 -10.20
N GLN A 609 25.45 -16.69 -9.72
CA GLN A 609 24.46 -17.50 -10.43
C GLN A 609 23.08 -16.83 -10.44
N ASP A 610 22.72 -16.14 -9.37
CA ASP A 610 21.52 -15.33 -9.24
C ASP A 610 21.75 -14.29 -8.13
N ILE A 611 22.25 -13.12 -8.51
CA ILE A 611 22.67 -12.06 -7.58
C ILE A 611 21.48 -11.56 -6.75
N GLU A 612 20.32 -11.38 -7.39
CA GLU A 612 19.11 -10.86 -6.73
C GLU A 612 18.61 -11.84 -5.66
N LEU A 613 18.51 -13.12 -6.01
CA LEU A 613 18.03 -14.15 -5.10
C LEU A 613 19.02 -14.37 -3.95
N ALA A 614 20.33 -14.43 -4.24
CA ALA A 614 21.37 -14.57 -3.22
C ALA A 614 21.30 -13.43 -2.19
N THR A 615 21.11 -12.20 -2.66
CA THR A 615 20.95 -11.02 -1.78
C THR A 615 19.74 -11.17 -0.86
N LEU A 616 18.60 -11.58 -1.40
CA LEU A 616 17.37 -11.76 -0.62
C LEU A 616 17.48 -12.91 0.40
N ILE A 617 18.08 -14.03 0.00
CA ILE A 617 18.34 -15.19 0.89
C ILE A 617 19.24 -14.79 2.06
N LEU A 618 20.31 -14.03 1.79
CA LEU A 618 21.30 -13.63 2.80
C LEU A 618 20.84 -12.46 3.67
N THR A 619 19.73 -11.82 3.34
CA THR A 619 19.18 -10.71 4.14
C THR A 619 18.46 -11.26 5.37
N LEU A 620 18.99 -10.99 6.54
CA LEU A 620 18.37 -11.38 7.80
C LEU A 620 17.07 -10.62 8.03
N PRO A 621 15.95 -11.28 8.35
CA PRO A 621 14.68 -10.61 8.64
C PRO A 621 14.83 -9.54 9.73
N LYS A 622 14.03 -8.49 9.63
CA LYS A 622 13.97 -7.42 10.64
C LYS A 622 13.24 -7.87 11.90
N ASP A 623 13.42 -7.15 13.00
CA ASP A 623 12.74 -7.45 14.28
C ASP A 623 11.22 -7.56 14.09
N ILE A 624 10.61 -6.64 13.35
CA ILE A 624 9.17 -6.64 13.08
C ILE A 624 8.70 -7.84 12.24
N GLU A 625 9.54 -8.33 11.34
CA GLU A 625 9.25 -9.53 10.53
C GLU A 625 9.32 -10.78 11.41
N PHE A 626 10.34 -10.89 12.24
CA PHE A 626 10.48 -11.99 13.21
C PHE A 626 9.35 -11.99 14.25
N ALA A 627 8.90 -10.81 14.68
CA ALA A 627 7.83 -10.68 15.68
C ALA A 627 6.54 -11.40 15.25
N GLU A 628 6.25 -11.45 13.96
CA GLU A 628 5.04 -12.11 13.44
C GLU A 628 5.07 -13.64 13.59
N SER A 629 6.23 -14.25 13.86
CA SER A 629 6.35 -15.69 14.13
C SER A 629 5.99 -16.09 15.57
N PHE A 630 5.72 -15.11 16.45
CA PHE A 630 5.40 -15.36 17.87
C PHE A 630 3.93 -15.08 18.17
N LYS A 631 3.32 -15.89 19.02
CA LYS A 631 2.01 -15.61 19.60
C LYS A 631 2.08 -14.44 20.58
N THR A 632 3.05 -14.47 21.48
CA THR A 632 3.38 -13.35 22.39
C THR A 632 4.74 -12.80 22.00
N ILE A 633 4.77 -11.53 21.64
CA ILE A 633 5.98 -10.85 21.19
C ILE A 633 6.82 -10.44 22.39
N ASP A 634 8.11 -10.83 22.38
CA ASP A 634 9.13 -10.39 23.33
C ASP A 634 10.08 -9.42 22.62
N PRO A 635 9.86 -8.10 22.71
CA PRO A 635 10.69 -7.12 22.00
C PRO A 635 12.17 -7.19 22.36
N ASP A 636 12.47 -7.39 23.64
CA ASP A 636 13.85 -7.44 24.14
C ASP A 636 14.55 -8.73 23.70
N GLY A 637 13.85 -9.87 23.79
CA GLY A 637 14.38 -11.16 23.37
C GLY A 637 14.64 -11.22 21.87
N ILE A 638 13.73 -10.70 21.05
CA ILE A 638 13.89 -10.64 19.59
C ILE A 638 15.10 -9.77 19.22
N ALA A 639 15.20 -8.57 19.79
CA ALA A 639 16.32 -7.67 19.50
C ALA A 639 17.68 -8.30 19.87
N ALA A 640 17.78 -8.89 21.04
CA ALA A 640 19.03 -9.53 21.51
C ALA A 640 19.41 -10.75 20.66
N ALA A 641 18.45 -11.63 20.37
CA ALA A 641 18.67 -12.83 19.56
C ALA A 641 19.07 -12.46 18.11
N ARG A 642 18.40 -11.48 17.51
CA ARG A 642 18.71 -11.03 16.15
C ARG A 642 20.10 -10.42 16.06
N GLU A 643 20.47 -9.56 17.01
CA GLU A 643 21.80 -8.96 17.03
C GLU A 643 22.90 -10.03 17.15
N PHE A 644 22.69 -11.02 18.02
CA PHE A 644 23.61 -12.15 18.12
C PHE A 644 23.78 -12.88 16.78
N MET A 645 22.68 -13.24 16.12
CA MET A 645 22.71 -13.94 14.83
C MET A 645 23.43 -13.10 13.78
N LEU A 646 23.14 -11.80 13.72
CA LEU A 646 23.75 -10.86 12.77
C LEU A 646 25.28 -10.81 12.95
N VAL A 647 25.76 -10.69 14.17
CA VAL A 647 27.18 -10.65 14.49
C VAL A 647 27.85 -11.99 14.15
N GLN A 648 27.25 -13.13 14.47
CA GLN A 648 27.80 -14.45 14.17
C GLN A 648 27.92 -14.69 12.65
N ILE A 649 26.88 -14.34 11.89
CA ILE A 649 26.90 -14.44 10.42
C ILE A 649 28.00 -13.53 9.84
N ALA A 650 28.07 -12.29 10.32
CA ALA A 650 29.05 -11.31 9.87
C ALA A 650 30.49 -11.78 10.08
N GLU A 651 30.82 -12.29 11.27
CA GLU A 651 32.17 -12.79 11.57
C GLU A 651 32.50 -14.07 10.80
N TYR A 652 31.54 -14.99 10.65
CA TYR A 652 31.75 -16.24 9.91
C TYR A 652 32.01 -15.99 8.41
N LEU A 653 31.29 -15.05 7.81
CA LEU A 653 31.37 -14.74 6.37
C LEU A 653 32.32 -13.57 6.03
N LYS A 654 32.98 -12.99 7.00
CA LYS A 654 33.73 -11.74 6.91
C LYS A 654 34.70 -11.64 5.73
N GLU A 655 35.50 -12.67 5.48
CA GLU A 655 36.49 -12.66 4.39
C GLU A 655 35.84 -12.67 3.01
N ASP A 656 34.79 -13.51 2.84
CA ASP A 656 34.04 -13.56 1.58
C ASP A 656 33.25 -12.29 1.34
N LEU A 657 32.61 -11.75 2.39
CA LEU A 657 31.90 -10.47 2.30
C LEU A 657 32.84 -9.34 1.87
N LEU A 658 34.01 -9.25 2.44
CA LEU A 658 35.00 -8.22 2.07
C LEU A 658 35.52 -8.40 0.63
N ARG A 659 35.75 -9.65 0.23
CA ARG A 659 36.16 -9.99 -1.14
C ARG A 659 35.12 -9.55 -2.18
N ILE A 660 33.87 -9.92 -1.96
CA ILE A 660 32.73 -9.59 -2.85
C ILE A 660 32.48 -8.08 -2.86
N TYR A 661 32.46 -7.43 -1.69
CA TYR A 661 32.32 -6.00 -1.54
C TYR A 661 33.38 -5.23 -2.37
N THR A 662 34.63 -5.71 -2.34
CA THR A 662 35.73 -5.08 -3.06
C THR A 662 35.69 -5.38 -4.58
N HIS A 663 35.17 -6.56 -4.95
CA HIS A 663 35.08 -6.99 -6.34
C HIS A 663 34.01 -6.20 -7.12
N ILE A 664 32.83 -5.95 -6.51
CA ILE A 664 31.73 -5.22 -7.13
C ILE A 664 32.11 -3.73 -7.21
N ARG A 665 32.28 -3.25 -8.44
CA ARG A 665 32.58 -1.84 -8.72
C ARG A 665 31.62 -1.34 -9.78
N LEU A 666 30.94 -0.22 -9.49
CA LEU A 666 30.04 0.49 -10.39
C LEU A 666 30.54 1.93 -10.49
N GLU A 667 30.93 2.36 -11.69
CA GLU A 667 31.47 3.71 -11.93
C GLU A 667 30.33 4.72 -12.11
N ASP A 668 29.41 4.43 -13.02
CA ASP A 668 28.27 5.29 -13.31
C ASP A 668 26.99 4.74 -12.65
N TYR A 669 26.14 5.65 -12.19
CA TYR A 669 24.84 5.25 -11.66
C TYR A 669 23.83 5.06 -12.79
N ARG A 670 23.23 3.85 -12.84
CA ARG A 670 22.15 3.50 -13.77
C ARG A 670 21.04 2.76 -13.04
N VAL A 671 19.79 3.05 -13.41
CA VAL A 671 18.61 2.36 -12.90
C VAL A 671 18.28 1.19 -13.85
N THR A 672 19.10 0.16 -13.80
CA THR A 672 18.90 -1.10 -14.54
C THR A 672 18.82 -2.24 -13.54
N GLN A 673 18.11 -3.32 -13.91
CA GLN A 673 17.96 -4.50 -13.06
C GLN A 673 19.32 -5.05 -12.62
N GLU A 674 20.30 -5.11 -13.54
CA GLU A 674 21.64 -5.60 -13.27
C GLU A 674 22.38 -4.73 -12.24
N ASP A 675 22.41 -3.40 -12.46
CA ASP A 675 23.11 -2.48 -11.57
C ASP A 675 22.47 -2.40 -10.19
N ILE A 676 21.14 -2.46 -10.12
CA ILE A 676 20.38 -2.53 -8.86
C ILE A 676 20.75 -3.80 -8.07
N ALA A 677 20.83 -4.95 -8.76
CA ALA A 677 21.23 -6.22 -8.15
C ALA A 677 22.66 -6.16 -7.59
N LEU A 678 23.60 -5.61 -8.33
CA LEU A 678 24.98 -5.45 -7.90
C LEU A 678 25.12 -4.50 -6.69
N ARG A 679 24.43 -3.33 -6.72
CA ARG A 679 24.41 -2.42 -5.57
C ARG A 679 23.78 -3.08 -4.34
N ALA A 680 22.68 -3.81 -4.51
CA ALA A 680 22.02 -4.52 -3.42
C ALA A 680 22.96 -5.56 -2.76
N MET A 681 23.68 -6.36 -3.55
CA MET A 681 24.66 -7.33 -3.04
C MET A 681 25.81 -6.63 -2.33
N ARG A 682 26.37 -5.57 -2.92
CA ARG A 682 27.45 -4.81 -2.30
C ARG A 682 27.03 -4.18 -0.97
N ASN A 683 25.83 -3.61 -0.92
CA ASN A 683 25.28 -3.00 0.29
C ASN A 683 24.87 -4.07 1.33
N LEU A 684 24.48 -5.28 0.91
CA LEU A 684 24.31 -6.41 1.81
C LEU A 684 25.64 -6.78 2.49
N CYS A 685 26.71 -6.88 1.71
CA CYS A 685 28.06 -7.13 2.28
C CYS A 685 28.42 -6.04 3.28
N LEU A 686 28.19 -4.76 2.95
CA LEU A 686 28.40 -3.63 3.84
C LEU A 686 27.61 -3.78 5.16
N SER A 687 26.36 -4.22 5.07
CA SER A 687 25.46 -4.36 6.23
C SER A 687 25.99 -5.36 7.26
N TYR A 688 26.64 -6.42 6.82
CA TYR A 688 27.30 -7.39 7.71
C TYR A 688 28.67 -6.90 8.17
N LEU A 689 29.49 -6.38 7.26
CA LEU A 689 30.82 -5.86 7.58
C LEU A 689 30.79 -4.74 8.63
N ALA A 690 29.69 -3.97 8.68
CA ALA A 690 29.49 -2.93 9.70
C ALA A 690 29.58 -3.46 11.14
N TYR A 691 29.23 -4.71 11.36
CA TYR A 691 29.24 -5.38 12.68
C TYR A 691 30.54 -6.13 12.97
N THR A 692 31.55 -5.95 12.13
CA THR A 692 32.89 -6.51 12.33
C THR A 692 33.89 -5.42 12.75
N ASN A 693 35.12 -5.82 13.07
CA ASN A 693 36.18 -4.86 13.37
C ASN A 693 36.60 -3.96 12.19
N LEU A 694 36.15 -4.29 10.97
CA LEU A 694 36.38 -3.49 9.76
C LEU A 694 35.31 -2.39 9.57
N GLY A 695 34.20 -2.48 10.30
CA GLY A 695 32.95 -1.77 10.05
C GLY A 695 33.12 -0.27 9.90
N ASN A 696 33.77 0.38 10.88
CA ASN A 696 33.88 1.85 10.85
C ASN A 696 34.64 2.36 9.61
N ASN A 697 35.73 1.71 9.24
CA ASN A 697 36.55 2.10 8.11
C ASN A 697 35.84 1.88 6.76
N VAL A 698 35.22 0.72 6.61
CA VAL A 698 34.51 0.35 5.36
C VAL A 698 33.28 1.25 5.15
N VAL A 699 32.50 1.46 6.20
CA VAL A 699 31.28 2.32 6.13
C VAL A 699 31.65 3.77 5.83
N GLN A 700 32.65 4.32 6.50
CA GLN A 700 33.09 5.70 6.26
C GLN A 700 33.60 5.90 4.83
N LYS A 701 34.39 4.96 4.30
CA LYS A 701 34.84 4.99 2.90
C LYS A 701 33.67 4.86 1.92
N HIS A 702 32.72 4.00 2.21
CA HIS A 702 31.55 3.82 1.37
C HIS A 702 30.74 5.11 1.26
N TYR A 703 30.49 5.78 2.39
CA TYR A 703 29.81 7.08 2.41
C TYR A 703 30.56 8.14 1.61
N ASN A 704 31.86 8.26 1.82
CA ASN A 704 32.67 9.29 1.17
C ASN A 704 32.82 9.10 -0.35
N ASN A 705 32.75 7.87 -0.83
CA ASN A 705 32.89 7.50 -2.24
C ASN A 705 31.55 7.34 -2.97
N ALA A 706 30.42 7.41 -2.26
CA ALA A 706 29.11 7.25 -2.86
C ALA A 706 28.80 8.39 -3.84
N ASN A 707 28.29 8.03 -5.02
CA ASN A 707 27.83 8.96 -6.05
C ASN A 707 26.31 8.91 -6.26
N ASN A 708 25.59 8.26 -5.36
CA ASN A 708 24.15 8.07 -5.44
C ASN A 708 23.56 7.88 -4.04
N MET A 709 22.27 8.13 -3.91
CA MET A 709 21.56 8.04 -2.62
C MET A 709 21.45 6.60 -2.10
N THR A 710 21.35 5.59 -2.96
CA THR A 710 21.32 4.19 -2.52
C THR A 710 22.55 3.85 -1.68
N ASP A 711 23.72 4.14 -2.17
CA ASP A 711 24.99 3.87 -1.49
C ASP A 711 25.21 4.82 -0.29
N THR A 712 24.88 6.10 -0.43
CA THR A 712 24.96 7.07 0.67
C THR A 712 24.10 6.64 1.85
N LEU A 713 22.85 6.30 1.58
CA LEU A 713 21.91 5.89 2.62
C LEU A 713 22.26 4.54 3.23
N ALA A 714 22.80 3.60 2.44
CA ALA A 714 23.30 2.31 2.95
C ALA A 714 24.40 2.50 3.99
N ALA A 715 25.38 3.35 3.70
CA ALA A 715 26.46 3.67 4.63
C ALA A 715 25.94 4.39 5.89
N LEU A 716 25.09 5.39 5.73
CA LEU A 716 24.51 6.14 6.84
C LEU A 716 23.65 5.24 7.75
N THR A 717 22.88 4.35 7.15
CA THR A 717 22.06 3.35 7.86
C THR A 717 22.95 2.44 8.70
N MET A 718 24.03 1.93 8.14
CA MET A 718 24.93 1.01 8.87
C MET A 718 25.71 1.73 9.96
N ALA A 719 26.18 2.95 9.72
CA ALA A 719 26.82 3.76 10.75
C ALA A 719 25.89 3.97 11.96
N THR A 720 24.60 4.20 11.69
CA THR A 720 23.58 4.44 12.72
C THR A 720 23.17 3.16 13.44
N LYS A 721 22.87 2.09 12.72
CA LYS A 721 22.41 0.81 13.29
C LYS A 721 23.49 0.06 14.06
N ALA A 722 24.73 0.08 13.58
CA ALA A 722 25.86 -0.55 14.25
C ALA A 722 26.52 0.39 15.29
N ALA A 723 25.98 1.59 15.47
CA ALA A 723 26.50 2.60 16.41
C ALA A 723 28.01 2.85 16.23
N LEU A 724 28.45 3.01 14.98
CA LEU A 724 29.85 3.16 14.63
C LEU A 724 30.43 4.52 15.07
N PRO A 725 31.75 4.62 15.35
CA PRO A 725 32.39 5.89 15.70
C PRO A 725 32.17 7.03 14.69
N CYS A 726 32.01 6.71 13.39
CA CYS A 726 31.78 7.70 12.35
C CYS A 726 30.33 8.21 12.28
N ARG A 727 29.38 7.61 13.02
CA ARG A 727 27.94 7.89 12.93
C ARG A 727 27.59 9.37 13.02
N ASP A 728 28.01 10.01 14.11
CA ASP A 728 27.56 11.38 14.36
C ASP A 728 28.12 12.36 13.33
N THR A 729 29.35 12.14 12.86
CA THR A 729 29.96 12.93 11.77
C THR A 729 29.18 12.77 10.46
N LEU A 730 28.82 11.54 10.10
CA LEU A 730 28.08 11.26 8.86
C LEU A 730 26.63 11.77 8.93
N LEU A 731 25.95 11.63 10.06
CA LEU A 731 24.60 12.20 10.27
C LEU A 731 24.60 13.73 10.16
N ALA A 732 25.59 14.40 10.73
CA ALA A 732 25.73 15.86 10.65
C ALA A 732 26.07 16.33 9.22
N ASP A 733 26.93 15.62 8.50
CA ASP A 733 27.24 15.91 7.10
C ASP A 733 26.00 15.78 6.20
N PHE A 734 25.24 14.72 6.39
CA PHE A 734 23.99 14.49 5.64
C PHE A 734 22.95 15.59 5.92
N GLU A 735 22.73 15.94 7.18
CA GLU A 735 21.82 17.02 7.59
C GLU A 735 22.25 18.35 6.95
N GLN A 736 23.54 18.71 7.02
CA GLN A 736 24.06 19.95 6.44
C GLN A 736 23.82 20.03 4.94
N LYS A 737 23.97 18.90 4.23
CA LYS A 737 23.74 18.83 2.78
C LYS A 737 22.27 18.92 2.40
N TRP A 738 21.39 18.35 3.20
CA TRP A 738 20.01 18.05 2.79
C TRP A 738 18.91 18.72 3.61
N GLN A 739 19.23 19.52 4.63
CA GLN A 739 18.22 20.15 5.50
C GLN A 739 17.16 20.98 4.77
N HIS A 740 17.44 21.39 3.54
CA HIS A 740 16.54 22.15 2.66
C HIS A 740 15.57 21.26 1.86
N ASP A 741 15.80 19.94 1.82
CA ASP A 741 14.99 18.99 1.04
C ASP A 741 14.21 18.05 1.96
N GLY A 742 12.88 18.24 2.04
CA GLY A 742 12.02 17.49 2.93
C GLY A 742 11.97 15.98 2.63
N LEU A 743 11.95 15.58 1.36
CA LEU A 743 11.91 14.16 0.97
C LEU A 743 13.21 13.44 1.34
N VAL A 744 14.35 14.10 1.20
CA VAL A 744 15.64 13.53 1.61
C VAL A 744 15.75 13.50 3.14
N MET A 745 15.32 14.56 3.82
CA MET A 745 15.32 14.60 5.28
C MET A 745 14.38 13.55 5.90
N ASP A 746 13.34 13.11 5.22
CA ASP A 746 12.52 11.99 5.66
C ASP A 746 13.35 10.73 5.90
N LYS A 747 14.34 10.46 5.06
CA LYS A 747 15.28 9.33 5.22
C LYS A 747 16.12 9.48 6.51
N TRP A 748 16.60 10.67 6.76
CA TRP A 748 17.38 11.01 7.95
C TRP A 748 16.54 10.91 9.24
N PHE A 749 15.32 11.44 9.23
CA PHE A 749 14.39 11.31 10.36
C PHE A 749 14.06 9.85 10.68
N ALA A 750 13.82 9.03 9.65
CA ALA A 750 13.53 7.61 9.84
C ALA A 750 14.72 6.85 10.48
N LEU A 751 15.95 7.18 10.08
CA LEU A 751 17.15 6.60 10.69
C LEU A 751 17.31 7.02 12.15
N GLN A 752 17.09 8.27 12.48
CA GLN A 752 17.13 8.77 13.85
C GLN A 752 16.09 8.09 14.75
N ALA A 753 14.89 7.87 14.21
CA ALA A 753 13.79 7.22 14.94
C ALA A 753 14.02 5.73 15.19
N THR A 754 14.82 5.09 14.36
CA THR A 754 15.05 3.63 14.41
C THR A 754 16.45 3.24 14.90
N ARG A 755 17.20 4.19 15.46
CA ARG A 755 18.52 3.93 16.04
C ARG A 755 18.42 3.10 17.33
N PRO A 756 19.46 2.31 17.67
CA PRO A 756 19.40 1.37 18.80
C PRO A 756 19.65 1.99 20.16
N ASP A 757 19.87 3.29 20.25
CA ASP A 757 20.24 3.99 21.49
C ASP A 757 19.09 3.95 22.51
N GLU A 758 19.43 3.82 23.79
CA GLU A 758 18.43 3.77 24.87
C GLU A 758 17.61 5.07 25.00
N ASN A 759 18.20 6.21 24.63
CA ASN A 759 17.56 7.54 24.66
C ASN A 759 16.91 7.92 23.32
N VAL A 760 16.60 6.98 22.45
CA VAL A 760 16.02 7.29 21.12
C VAL A 760 14.71 8.05 21.20
N LEU A 761 13.86 7.81 22.19
CA LEU A 761 12.61 8.57 22.36
C LEU A 761 12.89 10.06 22.63
N GLU A 762 13.88 10.38 23.45
CA GLU A 762 14.29 11.77 23.70
C GLU A 762 14.79 12.44 22.42
N ILE A 763 15.55 11.69 21.61
CA ILE A 763 16.02 12.16 20.30
C ILE A 763 14.85 12.44 19.36
N VAL A 764 13.87 11.55 19.28
CA VAL A 764 12.66 11.74 18.47
C VAL A 764 11.90 13.00 18.91
N GLN A 765 11.71 13.19 20.20
CA GLN A 765 11.02 14.37 20.77
C GLN A 765 11.75 15.68 20.43
N VAL A 766 13.07 15.71 20.52
CA VAL A 766 13.87 16.88 20.14
C VAL A 766 13.75 17.14 18.62
N LEU A 767 13.75 16.11 17.81
CA LEU A 767 13.64 16.24 16.36
C LEU A 767 12.27 16.71 15.87
N MET A 768 11.23 16.62 16.68
CA MET A 768 9.93 17.23 16.36
C MET A 768 10.00 18.78 16.31
N ASP A 769 11.02 19.37 16.92
CA ASP A 769 11.31 20.82 16.86
C ASP A 769 12.38 21.18 15.81
N HIS A 770 12.86 20.21 15.04
CA HIS A 770 13.85 20.42 13.99
C HIS A 770 13.29 21.33 12.88
N PRO A 771 14.07 22.28 12.33
CA PRO A 771 13.60 23.22 11.29
C PRO A 771 13.05 22.54 10.02
N SER A 772 13.54 21.35 9.68
CA SER A 772 13.07 20.58 8.53
C SER A 772 11.86 19.69 8.85
N PHE A 773 11.42 19.60 10.11
CA PHE A 773 10.25 18.86 10.52
C PHE A 773 9.00 19.74 10.47
N ASN A 774 7.91 19.21 9.92
CA ASN A 774 6.61 19.87 9.91
C ASN A 774 5.54 18.85 10.35
N PHE A 775 4.94 19.08 11.50
CA PHE A 775 3.92 18.21 12.07
C PHE A 775 2.70 18.03 11.16
N ASN A 776 2.36 19.05 10.39
CA ASN A 776 1.21 19.02 9.48
C ASN A 776 1.53 18.34 8.13
N ASN A 777 2.78 17.98 7.88
CA ASN A 777 3.15 17.24 6.68
C ASN A 777 3.13 15.74 6.98
N PRO A 778 2.25 14.95 6.30
CA PRO A 778 2.15 13.52 6.54
C PRO A 778 3.45 12.74 6.34
N ASN A 779 4.27 13.11 5.35
CA ASN A 779 5.54 12.44 5.09
C ASN A 779 6.53 12.61 6.24
N ARG A 780 6.68 13.86 6.74
CA ARG A 780 7.58 14.16 7.89
C ARG A 780 7.13 13.43 9.12
N LEU A 781 5.82 13.44 9.39
CA LEU A 781 5.24 12.79 10.55
C LEU A 781 5.43 11.27 10.53
N ARG A 782 5.17 10.63 9.38
CA ARG A 782 5.39 9.19 9.22
C ARG A 782 6.87 8.82 9.34
N SER A 783 7.76 9.65 8.80
CA SER A 783 9.21 9.38 8.83
C SER A 783 9.80 9.42 10.23
N LEU A 784 9.35 10.31 11.08
CA LEU A 784 9.84 10.44 12.45
C LEU A 784 9.00 9.62 13.43
N VAL A 785 7.75 9.98 13.63
CA VAL A 785 6.85 9.35 14.62
C VAL A 785 6.41 7.96 14.14
N GLY A 786 6.01 7.84 12.90
CA GLY A 786 5.59 6.56 12.31
C GLY A 786 6.70 5.52 12.31
N SER A 787 7.93 5.91 11.96
CA SER A 787 9.08 5.00 11.97
C SER A 787 9.45 4.56 13.40
N PHE A 788 9.39 5.46 14.38
CA PHE A 788 9.60 5.10 15.78
C PHE A 788 8.57 4.07 16.26
N ALA A 789 7.29 4.33 16.01
CA ALA A 789 6.22 3.48 16.51
C ALA A 789 6.11 2.11 15.81
N ASN A 790 6.46 2.04 14.51
CA ASN A 790 6.30 0.82 13.72
C ASN A 790 7.59 0.04 13.47
N HIS A 791 8.75 0.70 13.51
CA HIS A 791 10.03 0.09 13.10
C HIS A 791 11.09 0.06 14.20
N ASN A 792 10.82 0.59 15.38
CA ASN A 792 11.67 0.46 16.55
C ASN A 792 10.98 -0.37 17.64
N LEU A 793 10.88 -1.67 17.42
CA LEU A 793 10.13 -2.59 18.25
C LEU A 793 10.53 -2.50 19.72
N LYS A 794 11.84 -2.55 20.01
CA LYS A 794 12.37 -2.53 21.39
C LYS A 794 12.07 -1.22 22.11
N ALA A 795 12.34 -0.08 21.47
CA ALA A 795 12.21 1.22 22.11
C ALA A 795 10.74 1.67 22.25
N PHE A 796 9.94 1.48 21.21
CA PHE A 796 8.50 1.82 21.27
C PHE A 796 7.77 0.99 22.32
N HIS A 797 8.07 -0.30 22.40
CA HIS A 797 7.50 -1.22 23.39
C HIS A 797 8.31 -1.33 24.68
N HIS A 798 9.09 -0.29 25.03
CA HIS A 798 9.82 -0.28 26.29
C HIS A 798 8.87 -0.48 27.47
N ILE A 799 9.27 -1.32 28.43
CA ILE A 799 8.42 -1.78 29.53
C ILE A 799 7.85 -0.67 30.42
N SER A 800 8.44 0.53 30.38
CA SER A 800 7.93 1.73 31.08
C SER A 800 6.65 2.29 30.47
N GLY A 801 6.30 1.90 29.24
CA GLY A 801 5.18 2.49 28.48
C GLY A 801 5.44 3.91 27.96
N SER A 802 6.69 4.38 27.97
CA SER A 802 7.04 5.72 27.49
C SER A 802 6.70 5.96 26.02
N GLY A 803 6.92 4.95 25.16
CA GLY A 803 6.54 5.00 23.75
C GLY A 803 5.02 5.14 23.56
N TYR A 804 4.25 4.46 24.36
CA TYR A 804 2.78 4.51 24.27
C TYR A 804 2.24 5.88 24.68
N ARG A 805 2.80 6.47 25.75
CA ARG A 805 2.42 7.84 26.18
C ARG A 805 2.77 8.87 25.11
N PHE A 806 3.97 8.78 24.55
CA PHE A 806 4.41 9.64 23.47
C PHE A 806 3.47 9.60 22.26
N LEU A 807 3.17 8.40 21.76
CA LEU A 807 2.27 8.25 20.61
C LEU A 807 0.86 8.78 20.94
N THR A 808 0.35 8.54 22.15
CA THR A 808 -0.94 9.05 22.60
C THR A 808 -1.00 10.58 22.52
N ASP A 809 0.04 11.27 22.98
CA ASP A 809 0.10 12.75 22.91
C ASP A 809 0.07 13.25 21.46
N VAL A 810 0.78 12.57 20.55
CA VAL A 810 0.74 12.87 19.11
C VAL A 810 -0.66 12.65 18.52
N LEU A 811 -1.30 11.55 18.87
CA LEU A 811 -2.65 11.21 18.36
C LEU A 811 -3.72 12.19 18.86
N ILE A 812 -3.63 12.67 20.09
CA ILE A 812 -4.54 13.69 20.63
C ILE A 812 -4.45 14.97 19.81
N ARG A 813 -3.23 15.40 19.47
CA ARG A 813 -3.02 16.58 18.62
C ARG A 813 -3.53 16.36 17.19
N LEU A 814 -3.28 15.17 16.61
CA LEU A 814 -3.73 14.83 15.26
C LEU A 814 -5.26 14.68 15.16
N ASN A 815 -5.93 14.30 16.24
CA ASN A 815 -7.40 14.20 16.23
C ASN A 815 -8.05 15.53 15.81
N GLU A 816 -7.45 16.66 16.14
CA GLU A 816 -7.94 17.99 15.77
C GLU A 816 -7.51 18.44 14.38
N THR A 817 -6.32 18.02 13.92
CA THR A 817 -5.70 18.57 12.70
C THR A 817 -5.84 17.64 11.50
N ASN A 818 -5.60 16.35 11.68
CA ASN A 818 -5.65 15.35 10.61
C ASN A 818 -6.04 13.96 11.14
N PRO A 819 -7.34 13.70 11.35
CA PRO A 819 -7.83 12.42 11.88
C PRO A 819 -7.46 11.21 11.05
N GLN A 820 -7.41 11.34 9.73
CA GLN A 820 -7.06 10.24 8.83
C GLN A 820 -5.63 9.74 9.08
N VAL A 821 -4.68 10.64 9.26
CA VAL A 821 -3.29 10.28 9.61
C VAL A 821 -3.23 9.70 11.03
N ALA A 822 -3.98 10.28 11.97
CA ALA A 822 -4.08 9.75 13.34
C ALA A 822 -4.52 8.28 13.36
N ALA A 823 -5.57 7.95 12.61
CA ALA A 823 -6.11 6.60 12.54
C ALA A 823 -5.13 5.58 11.91
N ARG A 824 -4.16 6.02 11.12
CA ARG A 824 -3.08 5.15 10.64
C ARG A 824 -1.98 4.96 11.67
N LEU A 825 -1.63 6.02 12.40
CA LEU A 825 -0.57 5.96 13.41
C LEU A 825 -0.96 5.20 14.68
N ILE A 826 -2.25 5.02 14.97
CA ILE A 826 -2.71 4.26 16.15
C ILE A 826 -2.48 2.75 16.05
N GLU A 827 -2.24 2.21 14.87
CA GLU A 827 -2.15 0.76 14.63
C GLU A 827 -1.26 -0.01 15.63
N PRO A 828 -0.06 0.47 15.99
CA PRO A 828 0.75 -0.24 16.97
C PRO A 828 0.09 -0.39 18.34
N LEU A 829 -0.76 0.54 18.77
CA LEU A 829 -1.44 0.49 20.07
C LEU A 829 -2.59 -0.49 20.12
N ILE A 830 -3.33 -0.67 19.03
CA ILE A 830 -4.52 -1.54 19.02
C ILE A 830 -4.17 -3.03 19.04
N ARG A 831 -2.91 -3.38 18.79
CA ARG A 831 -2.41 -4.76 18.77
C ARG A 831 -1.92 -5.25 20.13
N PHE A 832 -2.42 -4.70 21.22
CA PHE A 832 -1.93 -4.97 22.58
C PHE A 832 -2.01 -6.45 22.98
N SER A 833 -2.96 -7.21 22.45
CA SER A 833 -3.13 -8.64 22.77
C SER A 833 -1.92 -9.52 22.36
N ARG A 834 -1.04 -9.00 21.50
CA ARG A 834 0.18 -9.67 21.04
C ARG A 834 1.35 -9.59 22.05
N PHE A 835 1.21 -8.85 23.14
CA PHE A 835 2.29 -8.56 24.09
C PHE A 835 2.02 -9.17 25.47
N ASP A 836 2.99 -9.11 26.36
CA ASP A 836 2.87 -9.55 27.76
C ASP A 836 1.85 -8.71 28.55
N ALA A 837 1.42 -9.22 29.69
CA ALA A 837 0.38 -8.62 30.53
C ALA A 837 0.68 -7.17 30.97
N GLN A 838 1.95 -6.86 31.25
CA GLN A 838 2.36 -5.52 31.66
C GLN A 838 2.20 -4.52 30.50
N ARG A 839 2.74 -4.88 29.32
CA ARG A 839 2.60 -4.05 28.12
C ARG A 839 1.14 -3.91 27.68
N GLN A 840 0.36 -5.00 27.71
CA GLN A 840 -1.08 -4.94 27.44
C GLN A 840 -1.78 -3.92 28.34
N THR A 841 -1.51 -3.93 29.65
CA THR A 841 -2.11 -3.00 30.59
C THR A 841 -1.77 -1.55 30.24
N LEU A 842 -0.52 -1.25 29.90
CA LEU A 842 -0.07 0.09 29.53
C LEU A 842 -0.67 0.56 28.21
N MET A 843 -0.75 -0.32 27.21
CA MET A 843 -1.36 -0.03 25.93
C MET A 843 -2.86 0.22 26.03
N LYS A 844 -3.57 -0.59 26.82
CA LYS A 844 -4.99 -0.37 27.10
C LYS A 844 -5.25 1.00 27.78
N ARG A 845 -4.43 1.36 28.76
CA ARG A 845 -4.53 2.71 29.40
C ARG A 845 -4.32 3.83 28.41
N ALA A 846 -3.43 3.67 27.44
CA ALA A 846 -3.23 4.63 26.36
C ALA A 846 -4.51 4.78 25.51
N LEU A 847 -5.14 3.64 25.12
CA LEU A 847 -6.38 3.64 24.35
C LEU A 847 -7.56 4.23 25.16
N GLU A 848 -7.66 3.93 26.46
CA GLU A 848 -8.66 4.50 27.36
C GLU A 848 -8.51 6.03 27.49
N ARG A 849 -7.27 6.52 27.56
CA ARG A 849 -7.00 7.97 27.57
C ARG A 849 -7.44 8.64 26.25
N LEU A 850 -7.21 7.98 25.11
CA LEU A 850 -7.69 8.45 23.81
C LEU A 850 -9.22 8.45 23.73
N SER A 851 -9.88 7.41 24.24
CA SER A 851 -11.34 7.32 24.22
C SER A 851 -12.04 8.39 25.05
N ALA A 852 -11.33 8.99 26.01
CA ALA A 852 -11.82 10.06 26.88
C ALA A 852 -11.67 11.47 26.26
N VAL A 853 -11.09 11.58 25.06
CA VAL A 853 -10.95 12.87 24.36
C VAL A 853 -12.32 13.39 23.94
N GLU A 854 -12.62 14.64 24.30
CA GLU A 854 -13.81 15.33 23.80
C GLU A 854 -13.72 15.47 22.28
N GLU A 855 -14.84 15.33 21.58
CA GLU A 855 -14.90 15.45 20.11
C GLU A 855 -13.93 14.49 19.37
N LEU A 856 -13.87 13.26 19.86
CA LEU A 856 -13.07 12.23 19.19
C LEU A 856 -13.58 11.99 17.76
N SER A 857 -12.66 12.04 16.79
CA SER A 857 -12.98 11.83 15.37
C SER A 857 -13.58 10.44 15.13
N LYS A 858 -14.39 10.31 14.07
CA LYS A 858 -14.95 9.00 13.65
C LYS A 858 -13.83 8.01 13.31
N ASP A 859 -12.75 8.51 12.74
CA ASP A 859 -11.53 7.76 12.38
C ASP A 859 -10.92 7.05 13.58
N LEU A 860 -10.58 7.80 14.61
CA LEU A 860 -10.02 7.24 15.85
C LEU A 860 -11.06 6.45 16.64
N PHE A 861 -12.29 6.94 16.72
CA PHE A 861 -13.37 6.30 17.46
C PHE A 861 -13.56 4.84 17.01
N GLU A 862 -13.66 4.58 15.71
CA GLU A 862 -13.87 3.23 15.18
C GLU A 862 -12.78 2.26 15.62
N LYS A 863 -11.51 2.67 15.52
CA LYS A 863 -10.37 1.82 15.87
C LYS A 863 -10.25 1.58 17.37
N ILE A 864 -10.46 2.60 18.17
CA ILE A 864 -10.43 2.50 19.64
C ILE A 864 -11.58 1.63 20.15
N GLU A 865 -12.79 1.85 19.65
CA GLU A 865 -13.95 1.05 20.02
C GLU A 865 -13.71 -0.44 19.74
N LYS A 866 -13.28 -0.78 18.54
CA LYS A 866 -12.96 -2.16 18.15
C LYS A 866 -11.85 -2.78 19.01
N ALA A 867 -10.85 -2.00 19.38
CA ALA A 867 -9.74 -2.48 20.20
C ALA A 867 -10.13 -2.75 21.66
N LEU A 868 -11.07 -1.99 22.22
CA LEU A 868 -11.50 -2.10 23.62
C LEU A 868 -12.71 -3.01 23.84
N GLN A 869 -13.41 -3.43 22.79
CA GLN A 869 -14.47 -4.46 22.85
C GLN A 869 -13.87 -5.84 23.10
#